data_69ffde8c81bde4c986221ad79ce0bc1d
#
_entry.id   69ffde8c81bde4c986221ad79ce0bc1d
#
_cell.length_a   1.000
_cell.length_b   1.000
_cell.length_c   1.000
_cell.angle_alpha   90.00
_cell.angle_beta   90.00
_cell.angle_gamma   90.00
#
_symmetry.space_group_name_H-M   'P 1'
#
loop_
_entity.id
_entity.type
_entity.pdbx_description
1 polymer ?
#
loop_
_entity_poly.entity_id
_entity_poly.type
_entity_poly.pdbx_seq_one_letter_code
_entity_poly.pdbx_strand_id
1 'polypeptide(L)'
;MKISLNWLKSYINFDITKEELQYLLTDIGLEVESMEPFESVKGGLKGLVVGHVIEREKHPDADKLSVCKVDVGNETLQIVCGAPNVAAGQKVIVALVGTKIFPSEGEPFEIKKAKIRGVESLGMICAEDEIGLGASHAGIMVLDNSVQIGTTAADLFGVENDTLIEIGLTPNRTDAFSHIGVARDLAAALSFRKNEDYKLNLPSFKPETLNLKSNFSVQVENPTACPKYLGIIIENIQVKESPNWLKNRLKAIGQKPINNIVDITNFVLHEYGQPLHAFDLSEIKSNKIVVKNLPPKTKFLALDNSTIELHEEDLMICDGENNGMCIGGVYGGLTSGVKDNTTAIFLESAYFDPKTIRRTSTRHGLRTEAAIHFEKGINPATTEPALWRAIQLITELAGGKVSSDIFKIESKTFEYFPVALKLSNVKRLTGAEITKKEIKQILTLLEIQITNTSEDDETWNLLVPPYRADVTREADVIEDILRIYGFNHVIIPTKLNASISFSNAFDADKLYNKTADTLVNLGFYEMMNNSITKSKYQEKLTQQPAEHWVRLLSSINVELDVMRNNMLFTGLESVSHNINHKNSNVKLFEFGKSYHKETDYTEKNHLALFVSGNKSASNWNTPTRKTDFYYLKSIVDTILSKIGISNLMISEEETNEMFAYALTYKKGEKKIVEFGKVHPTFTKLFDIKQEVFFADFNWDIILSAAKKVTIGYKEIPKYPIVKRDLALLLDKKVKFEEVKSIAEKFGKKILRNIELVDIYEDEKIGKDNKSYAVSFTFRDDTKTLQDTDIESIMKKLMEEYKSQLNAIIR
;
A
#
# COMPACT_ATOMS: atom_id res chain seq x y z
N MET A 1 -14.71 5.56 3.13
CA MET A 1 -15.50 6.69 3.70
C MET A 1 -16.98 6.34 3.70
N LYS A 2 -17.72 6.75 4.74
CA LYS A 2 -19.15 6.43 4.89
C LYS A 2 -20.02 7.65 4.59
N ILE A 3 -21.01 7.47 3.72
CA ILE A 3 -21.96 8.51 3.27
C ILE A 3 -23.38 8.04 3.56
N SER A 4 -24.18 8.90 4.16
CA SER A 4 -25.62 8.72 4.31
C SER A 4 -26.34 9.22 3.06
N LEU A 5 -27.20 8.40 2.46
CA LEU A 5 -27.97 8.78 1.28
C LEU A 5 -28.94 9.92 1.58
N ASN A 6 -29.61 9.88 2.73
CA ASN A 6 -30.55 10.96 3.14
C ASN A 6 -29.79 12.28 3.37
N TRP A 7 -28.62 12.21 3.93
CA TRP A 7 -27.78 13.38 4.12
C TRP A 7 -27.25 13.92 2.77
N LEU A 8 -26.80 13.04 1.86
CA LEU A 8 -26.37 13.41 0.51
C LEU A 8 -27.51 14.12 -0.25
N LYS A 9 -28.75 13.59 -0.15
CA LYS A 9 -29.94 14.20 -0.77
C LYS A 9 -30.29 15.59 -0.24
N SER A 10 -29.77 16.02 0.92
CA SER A 10 -29.98 17.39 1.39
C SER A 10 -29.14 18.42 0.60
N TYR A 11 -28.08 17.98 -0.11
CA TYR A 11 -27.23 18.86 -0.93
C TYR A 11 -27.50 18.80 -2.42
N ILE A 12 -28.10 17.73 -2.88
CA ILE A 12 -28.43 17.55 -4.31
C ILE A 12 -29.75 16.79 -4.43
N ASN A 13 -30.69 17.36 -5.16
CA ASN A 13 -31.98 16.72 -5.42
C ASN A 13 -31.85 15.86 -6.70
N PHE A 14 -32.00 14.54 -6.55
CA PHE A 14 -31.98 13.58 -7.64
C PHE A 14 -32.95 12.44 -7.40
N ASP A 15 -33.47 11.89 -8.49
CA ASP A 15 -34.34 10.71 -8.50
C ASP A 15 -33.77 9.65 -9.44
N ILE A 16 -32.86 8.82 -8.88
CA ILE A 16 -32.26 7.65 -9.53
C ILE A 16 -32.30 6.46 -8.56
N THR A 17 -32.28 5.25 -9.09
CA THR A 17 -32.27 4.03 -8.25
C THR A 17 -30.94 3.92 -7.50
N LYS A 18 -30.91 3.07 -6.46
CA LYS A 18 -29.67 2.82 -5.71
C LYS A 18 -28.62 2.16 -6.58
N GLU A 19 -28.99 1.27 -7.46
CA GLU A 19 -28.13 0.58 -8.41
C GLU A 19 -27.52 1.56 -9.43
N GLU A 20 -28.33 2.50 -9.93
CA GLU A 20 -27.86 3.55 -10.83
C GLU A 20 -26.90 4.51 -10.11
N LEU A 21 -27.18 4.85 -8.84
CA LEU A 21 -26.31 5.68 -8.02
C LEU A 21 -24.97 4.98 -7.76
N GLN A 22 -25.00 3.70 -7.38
CA GLN A 22 -23.79 2.89 -7.17
C GLN A 22 -22.91 2.84 -8.42
N TYR A 23 -23.53 2.55 -9.57
CA TYR A 23 -22.83 2.53 -10.85
C TYR A 23 -22.22 3.89 -11.18
N LEU A 24 -23.00 4.96 -11.04
CA LEU A 24 -22.55 6.32 -11.40
C LEU A 24 -21.40 6.80 -10.52
N LEU A 25 -21.50 6.62 -9.19
CA LEU A 25 -20.42 6.99 -8.27
C LEU A 25 -19.13 6.25 -8.60
N THR A 26 -19.20 4.93 -8.81
CA THR A 26 -18.04 4.13 -9.18
C THR A 26 -17.44 4.57 -10.53
N ASP A 27 -18.29 4.84 -11.52
CA ASP A 27 -17.87 5.23 -12.87
C ASP A 27 -17.17 6.60 -12.93
N ILE A 28 -17.45 7.49 -11.98
CA ILE A 28 -16.74 8.78 -11.83
C ILE A 28 -15.55 8.73 -10.88
N GLY A 29 -15.12 7.53 -10.45
CA GLY A 29 -13.96 7.32 -9.60
C GLY A 29 -14.20 7.42 -8.10
N LEU A 30 -15.47 7.34 -7.67
CA LEU A 30 -15.89 7.20 -6.26
C LEU A 30 -16.39 5.77 -6.05
N GLU A 31 -15.47 4.81 -5.94
CA GLU A 31 -15.78 3.38 -5.89
C GLU A 31 -16.68 3.04 -4.71
N VAL A 32 -17.90 2.55 -4.99
CA VAL A 32 -18.83 2.11 -3.97
C VAL A 32 -18.51 0.67 -3.58
N GLU A 33 -17.97 0.49 -2.38
CA GLU A 33 -17.60 -0.81 -1.83
C GLU A 33 -18.81 -1.57 -1.29
N SER A 34 -19.77 -0.85 -0.65
CA SER A 34 -21.03 -1.43 -0.17
C SER A 34 -22.16 -0.40 -0.11
N MET A 35 -23.41 -0.88 -0.18
CA MET A 35 -24.62 -0.11 0.10
C MET A 35 -25.53 -0.92 1.02
N GLU A 36 -25.69 -0.46 2.27
CA GLU A 36 -26.42 -1.18 3.29
C GLU A 36 -27.59 -0.35 3.83
N PRO A 37 -28.76 -0.98 4.11
CA PRO A 37 -29.82 -0.28 4.79
C PRO A 37 -29.42 0.09 6.23
N PHE A 38 -29.71 1.29 6.63
CA PHE A 38 -29.54 1.79 8.00
C PHE A 38 -30.88 2.13 8.60
N GLU A 39 -31.12 1.68 9.81
CA GLU A 39 -32.31 2.03 10.63
C GLU A 39 -31.79 2.68 11.93
N SER A 40 -32.23 3.90 12.22
CA SER A 40 -31.80 4.63 13.43
C SER A 40 -32.16 3.90 14.74
N VAL A 41 -33.21 3.08 14.68
CA VAL A 41 -33.57 2.10 15.70
C VAL A 41 -33.86 0.77 15.00
N LYS A 42 -33.25 -0.29 15.46
CA LYS A 42 -33.30 -1.62 14.82
C LYS A 42 -34.74 -2.12 14.73
N GLY A 43 -35.16 -2.55 13.53
CA GLY A 43 -36.54 -2.94 13.26
C GLY A 43 -37.53 -1.77 13.00
N GLY A 44 -37.02 -0.51 13.05
CA GLY A 44 -37.81 0.68 12.69
C GLY A 44 -39.04 0.95 13.54
N LEU A 45 -39.15 0.35 14.73
CA LEU A 45 -40.30 0.40 15.63
C LEU A 45 -41.64 0.09 14.94
N LYS A 46 -41.60 -0.75 13.88
CA LYS A 46 -42.84 -1.13 13.14
C LYS A 46 -43.78 -1.92 14.02
N GLY A 47 -45.06 -1.54 14.00
CA GLY A 47 -46.12 -2.21 14.79
C GLY A 47 -46.17 -1.81 16.26
N LEU A 48 -45.36 -0.80 16.68
CA LEU A 48 -45.42 -0.19 17.99
C LEU A 48 -46.21 1.12 17.92
N VAL A 49 -47.15 1.32 18.85
CA VAL A 49 -48.03 2.48 18.89
C VAL A 49 -48.14 3.04 20.30
N VAL A 50 -48.50 4.30 20.40
CA VAL A 50 -48.88 4.93 21.69
C VAL A 50 -50.21 4.43 22.16
N GLY A 51 -50.23 3.80 23.34
CA GLY A 51 -51.45 3.36 24.00
C GLY A 51 -51.72 4.15 25.26
N HIS A 52 -53.00 4.22 25.65
CA HIS A 52 -53.47 4.78 26.92
C HIS A 52 -54.04 3.69 27.81
N VAL A 53 -53.48 3.51 28.98
CA VAL A 53 -53.99 2.54 29.98
C VAL A 53 -55.23 3.08 30.62
N ILE A 54 -56.41 2.60 30.18
CA ILE A 54 -57.69 3.04 30.69
C ILE A 54 -57.93 2.44 32.08
N GLU A 55 -57.77 1.15 32.22
CA GLU A 55 -58.03 0.39 33.46
C GLU A 55 -56.83 -0.52 33.76
N ARG A 56 -56.54 -0.71 35.04
CA ARG A 56 -55.56 -1.69 35.55
C ARG A 56 -56.21 -2.47 36.68
N GLU A 57 -56.22 -3.81 36.54
CA GLU A 57 -56.67 -4.74 37.55
C GLU A 57 -55.53 -5.72 37.93
N LYS A 58 -55.61 -6.27 39.17
CA LYS A 58 -54.71 -7.36 39.53
C LYS A 58 -55.07 -8.63 38.74
N HIS A 59 -54.03 -9.39 38.32
CA HIS A 59 -54.25 -10.66 37.66
C HIS A 59 -54.87 -11.66 38.66
N PRO A 60 -55.92 -12.44 38.30
CA PRO A 60 -56.62 -13.32 39.24
C PRO A 60 -55.74 -14.41 39.82
N ASP A 61 -54.74 -14.93 39.04
CA ASP A 61 -53.91 -16.07 39.42
C ASP A 61 -52.41 -15.71 39.52
N ALA A 62 -52.06 -14.41 39.68
CA ALA A 62 -50.64 -13.99 39.75
C ALA A 62 -50.46 -12.63 40.42
N ASP A 63 -49.86 -12.61 41.63
CA ASP A 63 -49.64 -11.38 42.40
C ASP A 63 -48.75 -10.32 41.76
N LYS A 64 -47.84 -10.73 40.87
CA LYS A 64 -46.90 -9.82 40.18
C LYS A 64 -47.36 -9.35 38.80
N LEU A 65 -48.55 -9.80 38.34
CA LEU A 65 -49.10 -9.41 37.04
C LEU A 65 -50.34 -8.51 37.20
N SER A 66 -50.51 -7.64 36.21
CA SER A 66 -51.69 -6.77 36.07
C SER A 66 -52.34 -7.05 34.71
N VAL A 67 -53.67 -7.00 34.68
CA VAL A 67 -54.48 -7.03 33.48
C VAL A 67 -54.85 -5.60 33.16
N CYS A 68 -54.41 -5.09 32.01
CA CYS A 68 -54.63 -3.72 31.58
C CYS A 68 -55.57 -3.68 30.38
N LYS A 69 -56.53 -2.71 30.39
CA LYS A 69 -57.20 -2.31 29.14
C LYS A 69 -56.54 -1.07 28.60
N VAL A 70 -56.04 -1.20 27.36
CA VAL A 70 -55.23 -0.17 26.73
C VAL A 70 -55.87 0.26 25.42
N ASP A 71 -56.23 1.53 25.34
CA ASP A 71 -56.71 2.17 24.10
C ASP A 71 -55.49 2.48 23.21
N VAL A 72 -55.48 1.94 22.01
CA VAL A 72 -54.43 2.15 21.01
C VAL A 72 -54.89 3.04 19.84
N GLY A 73 -56.03 3.75 20.03
CA GLY A 73 -56.58 4.73 19.12
C GLY A 73 -57.68 4.19 18.20
N ASN A 74 -57.56 3.01 17.67
CA ASN A 74 -58.56 2.35 16.83
C ASN A 74 -59.32 1.23 17.57
N GLU A 75 -58.75 0.71 18.64
CA GLU A 75 -59.37 -0.36 19.45
C GLU A 75 -58.85 -0.36 20.88
N THR A 76 -59.53 -1.06 21.78
CA THR A 76 -59.08 -1.28 23.15
C THR A 76 -58.60 -2.72 23.31
N LEU A 77 -57.34 -2.90 23.69
CA LEU A 77 -56.69 -4.19 23.86
C LEU A 77 -56.58 -4.58 25.33
N GLN A 78 -56.85 -5.88 25.61
CA GLN A 78 -56.51 -6.47 26.89
C GLN A 78 -55.07 -6.96 26.86
N ILE A 79 -54.22 -6.45 27.75
CA ILE A 79 -52.81 -6.77 27.82
C ILE A 79 -52.44 -7.14 29.26
N VAL A 80 -51.72 -8.27 29.42
CA VAL A 80 -51.17 -8.68 30.71
C VAL A 80 -49.78 -8.10 30.83
N CYS A 81 -49.50 -7.29 31.85
CA CYS A 81 -48.24 -6.62 32.08
C CYS A 81 -47.64 -7.04 33.42
N GLY A 82 -46.35 -7.34 33.43
CA GLY A 82 -45.56 -7.72 34.60
C GLY A 82 -44.77 -6.56 35.24
N ALA A 83 -44.77 -5.39 34.63
CA ALA A 83 -43.97 -4.25 35.09
C ALA A 83 -44.62 -3.61 36.38
N PRO A 84 -43.77 -3.29 37.37
CA PRO A 84 -44.28 -2.74 38.64
C PRO A 84 -44.81 -1.32 38.54
N ASN A 85 -44.40 -0.56 37.52
CA ASN A 85 -44.72 0.85 37.34
C ASN A 85 -45.97 1.10 36.47
N VAL A 86 -46.69 0.04 35.99
CA VAL A 86 -47.91 0.23 35.20
C VAL A 86 -49.02 0.74 36.05
N ALA A 87 -49.76 1.81 35.61
CA ALA A 87 -50.92 2.39 36.29
C ALA A 87 -51.95 2.89 35.27
N ALA A 88 -53.23 2.97 35.73
CA ALA A 88 -54.27 3.58 34.90
C ALA A 88 -54.01 5.08 34.69
N GLY A 89 -54.38 5.59 33.53
CA GLY A 89 -54.16 6.99 33.11
C GLY A 89 -52.79 7.22 32.42
N GLN A 90 -51.87 6.24 32.39
CA GLN A 90 -50.58 6.40 31.74
C GLN A 90 -50.66 6.23 30.21
N LYS A 91 -49.83 7.00 29.49
CA LYS A 91 -49.51 6.74 28.09
C LYS A 91 -48.24 5.92 27.99
N VAL A 92 -48.29 4.88 27.17
CA VAL A 92 -47.23 3.83 27.10
C VAL A 92 -46.99 3.42 25.66
N ILE A 93 -45.89 2.73 25.39
CA ILE A 93 -45.63 2.09 24.07
C ILE A 93 -46.20 0.68 24.11
N VAL A 94 -47.01 0.36 23.10
CA VAL A 94 -47.67 -0.94 22.94
C VAL A 94 -47.19 -1.61 21.66
N ALA A 95 -46.71 -2.83 21.78
CA ALA A 95 -46.46 -3.70 20.66
C ALA A 95 -47.69 -4.51 20.31
N LEU A 96 -48.19 -4.36 19.10
CA LEU A 96 -49.38 -5.09 18.61
C LEU A 96 -49.02 -6.55 18.27
N VAL A 97 -50.02 -7.43 18.21
CA VAL A 97 -49.84 -8.83 17.79
C VAL A 97 -49.28 -8.87 16.36
N GLY A 98 -48.23 -9.69 16.11
CA GLY A 98 -47.48 -9.75 14.85
C GLY A 98 -46.28 -8.82 14.78
N THR A 99 -46.12 -7.93 15.78
CA THR A 99 -44.92 -7.07 15.85
C THR A 99 -43.67 -7.84 16.21
N LYS A 100 -42.61 -7.63 15.45
CA LYS A 100 -41.28 -8.14 15.77
C LYS A 100 -40.51 -7.12 16.61
N ILE A 101 -40.13 -7.51 17.81
CA ILE A 101 -39.36 -6.70 18.75
C ILE A 101 -37.89 -6.97 18.60
N PHE A 102 -37.08 -5.90 18.67
CA PHE A 102 -35.65 -5.93 18.60
C PHE A 102 -35.04 -5.29 19.87
N PRO A 103 -34.84 -6.08 20.92
CA PRO A 103 -34.30 -5.57 22.19
C PRO A 103 -32.88 -5.08 22.04
N SER A 104 -32.46 -4.21 22.97
CA SER A 104 -31.06 -3.72 23.05
C SER A 104 -30.08 -4.87 23.28
N GLU A 105 -30.46 -5.88 24.06
CA GLU A 105 -29.71 -7.12 24.28
C GLU A 105 -30.63 -8.33 24.08
N GLY A 106 -30.11 -9.36 23.41
CA GLY A 106 -30.84 -10.61 23.15
C GLY A 106 -31.32 -10.77 21.71
N GLU A 107 -32.02 -11.88 21.44
CA GLU A 107 -32.50 -12.21 20.10
C GLU A 107 -33.84 -11.56 19.83
N PRO A 108 -34.13 -11.15 18.60
CA PRO A 108 -35.44 -10.60 18.22
C PRO A 108 -36.56 -11.65 18.39
N PHE A 109 -37.74 -11.21 18.91
CA PHE A 109 -38.91 -12.06 19.10
C PHE A 109 -40.19 -11.42 18.56
N GLU A 110 -41.17 -12.23 18.22
CA GLU A 110 -42.45 -11.79 17.69
C GLU A 110 -43.53 -11.82 18.77
N ILE A 111 -44.30 -10.72 18.86
CA ILE A 111 -45.49 -10.64 19.77
C ILE A 111 -46.63 -11.47 19.20
N LYS A 112 -47.00 -12.50 19.93
CA LYS A 112 -48.11 -13.38 19.56
C LYS A 112 -49.25 -13.21 20.54
N LYS A 113 -50.48 -13.47 20.09
CA LYS A 113 -51.64 -13.64 20.96
C LYS A 113 -51.33 -14.77 21.94
N ALA A 114 -51.31 -14.47 23.21
CA ALA A 114 -50.94 -15.42 24.27
C ALA A 114 -51.97 -15.49 25.38
N LYS A 115 -52.07 -16.64 26.04
CA LYS A 115 -52.79 -16.79 27.32
C LYS A 115 -51.72 -16.88 28.44
N ILE A 116 -51.70 -15.84 29.27
CA ILE A 116 -50.76 -15.75 30.40
C ILE A 116 -51.55 -16.13 31.66
N ARG A 117 -51.23 -17.32 32.22
CA ARG A 117 -51.96 -17.89 33.38
C ARG A 117 -53.49 -17.81 33.25
N GLY A 118 -53.96 -18.19 32.07
CA GLY A 118 -55.42 -18.24 31.82
C GLY A 118 -56.05 -16.94 31.26
N VAL A 119 -55.41 -15.79 31.38
CA VAL A 119 -55.88 -14.51 30.88
C VAL A 119 -55.26 -14.23 29.50
N GLU A 120 -56.09 -13.80 28.55
CA GLU A 120 -55.66 -13.48 27.20
C GLU A 120 -54.93 -12.13 27.14
N SER A 121 -53.78 -12.10 26.45
CA SER A 121 -53.01 -10.88 26.16
C SER A 121 -52.93 -10.67 24.66
N LEU A 122 -53.37 -9.47 24.20
CA LEU A 122 -53.42 -9.09 22.78
C LEU A 122 -52.35 -8.07 22.40
N GLY A 123 -51.20 -8.12 23.07
CA GLY A 123 -50.07 -7.24 22.84
C GLY A 123 -49.12 -7.24 24.03
N MET A 124 -48.15 -6.35 24.01
CA MET A 124 -47.18 -6.15 25.07
C MET A 124 -46.97 -4.65 25.29
N ILE A 125 -47.01 -4.22 26.57
CA ILE A 125 -46.55 -2.88 26.95
C ILE A 125 -45.06 -2.94 27.16
N CYS A 126 -44.28 -2.10 26.46
CA CYS A 126 -42.83 -2.25 26.31
C CYS A 126 -42.02 -1.37 27.26
N ALA A 127 -40.86 -1.88 27.68
CA ALA A 127 -39.78 -1.13 28.31
C ALA A 127 -38.87 -0.50 27.24
N GLU A 128 -37.98 0.41 27.63
CA GLU A 128 -37.08 1.10 26.71
C GLU A 128 -36.07 0.14 26.05
N ASP A 129 -35.51 -0.77 26.86
CA ASP A 129 -34.50 -1.75 26.40
C ASP A 129 -35.13 -2.82 25.50
N GLU A 130 -36.40 -3.16 25.70
CA GLU A 130 -37.08 -4.12 24.85
C GLU A 130 -37.28 -3.62 23.42
N ILE A 131 -37.38 -2.32 23.22
CA ILE A 131 -37.61 -1.72 21.91
C ILE A 131 -36.37 -0.99 21.33
N GLY A 132 -35.20 -1.17 21.97
CA GLY A 132 -33.92 -0.61 21.48
C GLY A 132 -33.80 0.91 21.63
N LEU A 133 -34.56 1.56 22.50
CA LEU A 133 -34.52 3.00 22.75
C LEU A 133 -33.69 3.41 23.96
N GLY A 134 -33.35 2.47 24.82
CA GLY A 134 -32.55 2.72 26.02
C GLY A 134 -32.01 1.44 26.63
N ALA A 135 -31.44 1.55 27.83
CA ALA A 135 -30.88 0.43 28.58
C ALA A 135 -31.68 0.11 29.85
N SER A 136 -32.75 0.87 30.15
CA SER A 136 -33.52 0.70 31.35
C SER A 136 -34.52 -0.45 31.24
N HIS A 137 -34.41 -1.42 32.15
CA HIS A 137 -35.34 -2.55 32.35
C HIS A 137 -36.12 -2.42 33.67
N ALA A 138 -36.14 -1.20 34.28
CA ALA A 138 -36.78 -1.00 35.58
C ALA A 138 -38.33 -1.02 35.55
N GLY A 139 -38.92 -0.99 34.34
CA GLY A 139 -40.34 -1.02 34.09
C GLY A 139 -40.69 -0.58 32.68
N ILE A 140 -41.98 -0.47 32.41
CA ILE A 140 -42.48 0.04 31.11
C ILE A 140 -42.10 1.49 30.87
N MET A 141 -41.97 1.87 29.60
CA MET A 141 -41.75 3.25 29.16
C MET A 141 -43.05 4.06 29.30
N VAL A 142 -43.07 5.05 30.22
CA VAL A 142 -44.19 5.94 30.42
C VAL A 142 -43.94 7.22 29.65
N LEU A 143 -44.91 7.62 28.82
CA LEU A 143 -44.85 8.82 27.97
C LEU A 143 -45.50 10.02 28.62
N ASP A 144 -45.17 11.22 28.11
CA ASP A 144 -45.84 12.45 28.51
C ASP A 144 -47.34 12.45 28.11
N ASN A 145 -48.18 13.01 28.94
CA ASN A 145 -49.61 13.05 28.72
C ASN A 145 -50.03 13.88 27.48
N SER A 146 -49.19 14.73 26.94
CA SER A 146 -49.47 15.47 25.71
C SER A 146 -49.42 14.63 24.42
N VAL A 147 -48.78 13.45 24.46
CA VAL A 147 -48.62 12.58 23.27
C VAL A 147 -49.97 12.04 22.81
N GLN A 148 -50.26 12.07 21.52
CA GLN A 148 -51.49 11.60 20.94
C GLN A 148 -51.54 10.06 20.93
N ILE A 149 -52.71 9.49 21.39
CA ILE A 149 -52.96 8.04 21.35
C ILE A 149 -53.04 7.57 19.90
N GLY A 150 -52.50 6.38 19.62
CA GLY A 150 -52.50 5.79 18.28
C GLY A 150 -51.35 6.29 17.38
N THR A 151 -50.57 7.29 17.82
CA THR A 151 -49.37 7.72 17.11
C THR A 151 -48.40 6.54 17.02
N THR A 152 -47.76 6.32 15.85
CA THR A 152 -46.75 5.28 15.72
C THR A 152 -45.52 5.62 16.56
N ALA A 153 -44.88 4.61 17.18
CA ALA A 153 -43.64 4.85 17.92
C ALA A 153 -42.53 5.38 16.99
N ALA A 154 -42.54 4.98 15.73
CA ALA A 154 -41.60 5.47 14.73
C ALA A 154 -41.70 7.00 14.55
N ASP A 155 -42.91 7.54 14.42
CA ASP A 155 -43.11 9.00 14.28
C ASP A 155 -42.78 9.74 15.58
N LEU A 156 -43.21 9.16 16.72
CA LEU A 156 -42.94 9.78 18.02
C LEU A 156 -41.46 9.95 18.32
N PHE A 157 -40.65 8.93 18.02
CA PHE A 157 -39.22 8.93 18.31
C PHE A 157 -38.36 9.40 17.12
N GLY A 158 -38.98 9.78 16.00
CA GLY A 158 -38.28 10.27 14.81
C GLY A 158 -37.37 9.21 14.24
N VAL A 159 -37.88 7.97 14.07
CA VAL A 159 -37.11 6.88 13.48
C VAL A 159 -36.91 7.15 12.01
N GLU A 160 -35.63 7.17 11.60
CA GLU A 160 -35.23 7.37 10.21
C GLU A 160 -34.69 6.08 9.61
N ASN A 161 -35.13 5.81 8.38
CA ASN A 161 -34.51 4.79 7.51
C ASN A 161 -33.60 5.50 6.52
N ASP A 162 -32.42 4.98 6.33
CA ASP A 162 -31.40 5.52 5.44
C ASP A 162 -30.72 4.39 4.64
N THR A 163 -29.78 4.78 3.81
CA THR A 163 -28.87 3.87 3.15
C THR A 163 -27.44 4.37 3.38
N LEU A 164 -26.66 3.55 4.03
CA LEU A 164 -25.23 3.78 4.20
C LEU A 164 -24.51 3.37 2.92
N ILE A 165 -23.73 4.27 2.37
CA ILE A 165 -22.87 4.05 1.20
C ILE A 165 -21.42 4.09 1.67
N GLU A 166 -20.67 3.01 1.50
CA GLU A 166 -19.25 2.96 1.77
C GLU A 166 -18.49 3.21 0.47
N ILE A 167 -17.66 4.27 0.46
CA ILE A 167 -16.89 4.70 -0.72
C ILE A 167 -15.39 4.52 -0.44
N GLY A 168 -14.69 3.75 -1.27
CA GLY A 168 -13.26 3.63 -1.33
C GLY A 168 -12.65 4.80 -2.09
N LEU A 169 -12.05 5.76 -1.38
CA LEU A 169 -11.40 6.90 -2.00
C LEU A 169 -9.92 6.64 -2.23
N THR A 170 -9.46 6.89 -3.44
CA THR A 170 -8.03 6.95 -3.73
C THR A 170 -7.36 8.11 -2.97
N PRO A 171 -6.08 8.01 -2.60
CA PRO A 171 -5.42 9.02 -1.76
C PRO A 171 -5.40 10.44 -2.34
N ASN A 172 -5.53 10.60 -3.65
CA ASN A 172 -5.56 11.89 -4.33
C ASN A 172 -6.93 12.58 -4.27
N ARG A 173 -8.03 11.83 -4.01
CA ARG A 173 -9.40 12.35 -4.05
C ARG A 173 -9.86 12.90 -2.68
N THR A 174 -9.04 13.76 -2.08
CA THR A 174 -9.35 14.41 -0.80
C THR A 174 -10.52 15.42 -0.89
N ASP A 175 -10.76 15.95 -2.07
CA ASP A 175 -11.91 16.78 -2.42
C ASP A 175 -13.26 16.11 -2.17
N ALA A 176 -13.33 14.82 -2.40
CA ALA A 176 -14.53 13.99 -2.20
C ALA A 176 -14.66 13.43 -0.79
N PHE A 177 -13.76 13.76 0.15
CA PHE A 177 -13.75 13.19 1.50
C PHE A 177 -14.77 13.87 2.44
N SER A 178 -15.97 14.15 1.90
CA SER A 178 -17.11 14.75 2.62
C SER A 178 -18.42 14.54 1.85
N HIS A 179 -19.58 14.75 2.50
CA HIS A 179 -20.87 14.68 1.83
C HIS A 179 -21.00 15.74 0.72
N ILE A 180 -20.54 16.99 0.97
CA ILE A 180 -20.54 18.06 -0.04
C ILE A 180 -19.59 17.73 -1.19
N GLY A 181 -18.42 17.12 -0.93
CA GLY A 181 -17.50 16.72 -1.96
C GLY A 181 -18.07 15.66 -2.90
N VAL A 182 -18.71 14.62 -2.34
CA VAL A 182 -19.42 13.61 -3.14
C VAL A 182 -20.60 14.23 -3.91
N ALA A 183 -21.36 15.12 -3.25
CA ALA A 183 -22.48 15.80 -3.91
C ALA A 183 -22.03 16.65 -5.11
N ARG A 184 -20.86 17.32 -5.02
CA ARG A 184 -20.28 18.11 -6.10
C ARG A 184 -19.96 17.25 -7.33
N ASP A 185 -19.26 16.14 -7.13
CA ASP A 185 -18.93 15.23 -8.23
C ASP A 185 -20.18 14.60 -8.85
N LEU A 186 -21.12 14.17 -7.99
CA LEU A 186 -22.39 13.61 -8.43
C LEU A 186 -23.20 14.62 -9.24
N ALA A 187 -23.27 15.88 -8.79
CA ALA A 187 -23.95 16.96 -9.50
C ALA A 187 -23.33 17.21 -10.88
N ALA A 188 -22.02 17.27 -10.96
CA ALA A 188 -21.30 17.43 -12.24
C ALA A 188 -21.60 16.29 -13.21
N ALA A 189 -21.55 15.05 -12.72
CA ALA A 189 -21.82 13.86 -13.54
C ALA A 189 -23.28 13.80 -14.03
N LEU A 190 -24.24 14.00 -13.12
CA LEU A 190 -25.67 14.00 -13.45
C LEU A 190 -25.99 15.15 -14.43
N SER A 191 -25.48 16.35 -14.19
CA SER A 191 -25.72 17.50 -15.07
C SER A 191 -25.20 17.29 -16.48
N PHE A 192 -24.01 16.72 -16.60
CA PHE A 192 -23.44 16.43 -17.93
C PHE A 192 -24.18 15.28 -18.61
N ARG A 193 -24.37 14.15 -17.93
CA ARG A 193 -24.86 12.90 -18.56
C ARG A 193 -26.37 12.91 -18.84
N LYS A 194 -27.15 13.58 -17.99
CA LYS A 194 -28.61 13.75 -18.20
C LYS A 194 -28.96 15.01 -18.95
N ASN A 195 -28.00 15.91 -19.20
CA ASN A 195 -28.20 17.22 -19.81
C ASN A 195 -29.28 18.07 -19.08
N GLU A 196 -29.25 18.00 -17.75
CA GLU A 196 -30.11 18.71 -16.83
C GLU A 196 -29.27 19.49 -15.82
N ASP A 197 -29.80 20.53 -15.17
CA ASP A 197 -29.07 21.37 -14.21
C ASP A 197 -29.28 20.86 -12.78
N TYR A 198 -28.41 20.00 -12.29
CA TYR A 198 -28.39 19.51 -10.91
C TYR A 198 -27.56 20.45 -10.04
N LYS A 199 -28.27 21.36 -9.33
CA LYS A 199 -27.63 22.37 -8.48
C LYS A 199 -27.32 21.84 -7.09
N LEU A 200 -26.19 22.27 -6.55
CA LEU A 200 -25.87 22.05 -5.15
C LEU A 200 -26.62 23.02 -4.23
N ASN A 201 -27.30 22.48 -3.25
CA ASN A 201 -27.95 23.22 -2.17
C ASN A 201 -26.99 23.33 -0.99
N LEU A 202 -26.02 24.24 -1.08
CA LEU A 202 -25.09 24.43 0.03
C LEU A 202 -25.75 25.24 1.16
N PRO A 203 -25.39 24.94 2.42
CA PRO A 203 -25.85 25.75 3.56
C PRO A 203 -25.49 27.23 3.36
N SER A 204 -26.46 28.09 3.44
CA SER A 204 -26.24 29.53 3.33
C SER A 204 -26.02 30.15 4.71
N PHE A 205 -25.00 30.94 4.85
CA PHE A 205 -24.74 31.74 6.01
C PHE A 205 -24.40 33.16 5.54
N LYS A 206 -24.74 34.15 6.33
CA LYS A 206 -24.29 35.53 6.06
C LYS A 206 -23.13 35.79 7.00
N PRO A 207 -21.90 35.98 6.49
CA PRO A 207 -20.80 36.44 7.32
C PRO A 207 -21.20 37.83 7.90
N GLU A 208 -21.35 37.90 9.20
CA GLU A 208 -21.61 39.16 9.88
C GLU A 208 -20.27 39.82 10.17
N THR A 209 -20.15 41.12 9.88
CA THR A 209 -19.02 41.92 10.34
C THR A 209 -19.33 42.28 11.80
N LEU A 210 -18.74 41.56 12.73
CA LEU A 210 -19.11 41.59 14.12
C LEU A 210 -18.61 42.83 14.86
N ASN A 211 -17.43 43.36 14.50
CA ASN A 211 -16.77 44.52 15.14
C ASN A 211 -16.77 44.45 16.68
N LEU A 212 -16.54 43.22 17.21
CA LEU A 212 -16.53 42.94 18.63
C LEU A 212 -15.11 43.03 19.18
N LYS A 213 -14.87 43.90 20.14
CA LYS A 213 -13.56 43.94 20.81
C LYS A 213 -13.44 42.84 21.83
N SER A 214 -12.41 42.01 21.72
CA SER A 214 -12.07 40.99 22.70
C SER A 214 -10.65 41.23 23.23
N ASN A 215 -10.41 40.97 24.51
CA ASN A 215 -9.07 40.93 25.10
C ASN A 215 -8.34 39.61 24.85
N PHE A 216 -8.90 38.78 24.01
CA PHE A 216 -8.32 37.49 23.63
C PHE A 216 -7.39 37.62 22.40
N SER A 217 -6.33 36.82 22.33
CA SER A 217 -5.38 36.88 21.23
C SER A 217 -4.99 35.47 20.74
N VAL A 218 -4.69 35.40 19.48
CA VAL A 218 -4.20 34.14 18.85
C VAL A 218 -2.88 34.41 18.15
N GLN A 219 -1.90 33.54 18.33
CA GLN A 219 -0.58 33.62 17.72
C GLN A 219 -0.18 32.28 17.11
N VAL A 220 0.39 32.31 15.92
CA VAL A 220 0.98 31.13 15.25
C VAL A 220 2.49 31.35 15.14
N GLU A 221 3.26 30.59 15.94
CA GLU A 221 4.73 30.68 15.95
C GLU A 221 5.35 29.77 14.86
N ASN A 222 4.64 28.70 14.44
CA ASN A 222 5.08 27.81 13.36
C ASN A 222 4.14 27.92 12.15
N PRO A 223 4.32 28.95 11.29
CA PRO A 223 3.48 29.16 10.12
C PRO A 223 3.67 28.11 9.02
N THR A 224 4.74 27.33 9.06
CA THR A 224 4.96 26.21 8.11
C THR A 224 4.05 25.03 8.44
N ALA A 225 3.96 24.67 9.72
CA ALA A 225 3.12 23.57 10.17
C ALA A 225 1.63 23.97 10.27
N CYS A 226 1.31 25.25 10.51
CA CYS A 226 -0.04 25.81 10.54
C CYS A 226 -0.13 27.06 9.64
N PRO A 227 -0.31 26.91 8.33
CA PRO A 227 -0.37 28.04 7.39
C PRO A 227 -1.63 28.91 7.55
N LYS A 228 -2.72 28.34 8.09
CA LYS A 228 -3.97 29.07 8.29
C LYS A 228 -4.65 28.62 9.58
N TYR A 229 -5.01 29.59 10.41
CA TYR A 229 -5.68 29.35 11.68
C TYR A 229 -6.81 30.35 11.85
N LEU A 230 -8.02 29.83 12.06
CA LEU A 230 -9.21 30.61 12.36
C LEU A 230 -9.74 30.20 13.74
N GLY A 231 -10.26 31.18 14.47
CA GLY A 231 -10.92 30.89 15.72
C GLY A 231 -11.96 31.94 16.07
N ILE A 232 -12.92 31.60 16.91
CA ILE A 232 -13.97 32.52 17.38
C ILE A 232 -14.44 32.11 18.77
N ILE A 233 -14.89 33.11 19.55
CA ILE A 233 -15.44 32.88 20.89
C ILE A 233 -16.97 32.90 20.82
N ILE A 234 -17.57 31.86 21.38
CA ILE A 234 -19.04 31.74 21.54
C ILE A 234 -19.34 31.53 23.02
N GLU A 235 -20.11 32.44 23.58
CA GLU A 235 -20.55 32.47 25.00
C GLU A 235 -22.03 32.12 25.16
N ASN A 236 -22.42 31.85 26.39
CA ASN A 236 -23.81 31.52 26.77
C ASN A 236 -24.35 30.26 26.07
N ILE A 237 -23.47 29.30 25.84
CA ILE A 237 -23.88 28.00 25.31
C ILE A 237 -24.45 27.13 26.44
N GLN A 238 -25.33 26.23 26.06
CA GLN A 238 -25.81 25.16 26.91
C GLN A 238 -25.45 23.80 26.29
N VAL A 239 -24.53 23.09 26.93
CA VAL A 239 -24.18 21.72 26.57
C VAL A 239 -25.33 20.80 26.97
N LYS A 240 -25.85 20.04 26.02
CA LYS A 240 -26.98 19.10 26.19
C LYS A 240 -26.96 18.05 25.13
N GLU A 241 -27.85 17.09 25.23
CA GLU A 241 -28.02 16.06 24.20
C GLU A 241 -28.40 16.68 22.84
N SER A 242 -27.82 16.14 21.78
CA SER A 242 -28.11 16.59 20.41
C SER A 242 -29.54 16.25 19.98
N PRO A 243 -30.19 17.03 19.11
CA PRO A 243 -31.45 16.69 18.53
C PRO A 243 -31.40 15.42 17.69
N ASN A 244 -32.52 14.73 17.54
CA ASN A 244 -32.61 13.43 16.90
C ASN A 244 -32.04 13.44 15.47
N TRP A 245 -32.34 14.47 14.67
CA TRP A 245 -31.83 14.55 13.30
C TRP A 245 -30.29 14.55 13.23
N LEU A 246 -29.64 15.24 14.15
CA LEU A 246 -28.17 15.30 14.21
C LEU A 246 -27.59 13.96 14.67
N LYS A 247 -28.16 13.36 15.72
CA LYS A 247 -27.81 12.03 16.20
C LYS A 247 -28.00 10.97 15.11
N ASN A 248 -29.11 10.98 14.38
CA ASN A 248 -29.40 10.01 13.33
C ASN A 248 -28.41 10.09 12.18
N ARG A 249 -28.04 11.29 11.70
CA ARG A 249 -27.05 11.50 10.65
C ARG A 249 -25.65 10.99 11.07
N LEU A 250 -25.22 11.28 12.28
CA LEU A 250 -23.95 10.78 12.80
C LEU A 250 -23.96 9.26 12.98
N LYS A 251 -25.02 8.70 13.57
CA LYS A 251 -25.17 7.24 13.71
C LYS A 251 -25.18 6.53 12.35
N ALA A 252 -25.81 7.12 11.33
CA ALA A 252 -25.87 6.53 10.00
C ALA A 252 -24.50 6.32 9.38
N ILE A 253 -23.51 7.15 9.71
CA ILE A 253 -22.12 7.00 9.26
C ILE A 253 -21.21 6.31 10.29
N GLY A 254 -21.81 5.75 11.37
CA GLY A 254 -21.09 5.01 12.40
C GLY A 254 -20.45 5.86 13.49
N GLN A 255 -20.75 7.16 13.56
CA GLN A 255 -20.27 8.06 14.63
C GLN A 255 -21.18 7.96 15.86
N LYS A 256 -20.58 7.91 17.05
CA LYS A 256 -21.30 7.88 18.31
C LYS A 256 -21.59 9.32 18.77
N PRO A 257 -22.87 9.73 18.92
CA PRO A 257 -23.21 11.03 19.48
C PRO A 257 -22.72 11.18 20.92
N ILE A 258 -22.29 12.37 21.29
CA ILE A 258 -21.73 12.71 22.61
C ILE A 258 -22.57 13.83 23.25
N ASN A 259 -22.46 15.04 22.70
CA ASN A 259 -23.26 16.21 23.08
C ASN A 259 -23.39 17.17 21.90
N ASN A 260 -24.30 18.16 22.00
CA ASN A 260 -24.62 19.09 20.91
C ASN A 260 -23.37 19.82 20.33
N ILE A 261 -22.38 20.19 21.14
CA ILE A 261 -21.21 20.91 20.67
C ILE A 261 -20.25 19.97 19.90
N VAL A 262 -19.89 18.84 20.49
CA VAL A 262 -18.98 17.84 19.86
C VAL A 262 -19.65 17.23 18.61
N ASP A 263 -20.93 16.95 18.67
CA ASP A 263 -21.67 16.40 17.54
C ASP A 263 -21.77 17.39 16.37
N ILE A 264 -21.89 18.70 16.65
CA ILE A 264 -21.81 19.74 15.60
C ILE A 264 -20.44 19.75 14.95
N THR A 265 -19.33 19.69 15.71
CA THR A 265 -18.00 19.67 15.12
C THR A 265 -17.77 18.42 14.27
N ASN A 266 -18.22 17.25 14.71
CA ASN A 266 -18.20 16.01 13.94
C ASN A 266 -19.12 16.07 12.70
N PHE A 267 -20.28 16.65 12.82
CA PHE A 267 -21.19 16.85 11.69
C PHE A 267 -20.55 17.70 10.60
N VAL A 268 -19.97 18.86 10.96
CA VAL A 268 -19.30 19.75 10.01
C VAL A 268 -18.06 19.10 9.39
N LEU A 269 -17.34 18.29 10.15
CA LEU A 269 -16.23 17.47 9.62
C LEU A 269 -16.70 16.60 8.45
N HIS A 270 -17.78 15.82 8.63
CA HIS A 270 -18.30 14.95 7.59
C HIS A 270 -19.12 15.68 6.51
N GLU A 271 -19.62 16.89 6.80
CA GLU A 271 -20.31 17.76 5.86
C GLU A 271 -19.33 18.40 4.86
N TYR A 272 -18.27 19.05 5.36
CA TYR A 272 -17.32 19.87 4.59
C TYR A 272 -15.94 19.20 4.38
N GLY A 273 -15.62 18.14 5.13
CA GLY A 273 -14.27 17.58 5.17
C GLY A 273 -13.28 18.41 6.00
N GLN A 274 -13.78 19.35 6.83
CA GLN A 274 -13.00 20.25 7.66
C GLN A 274 -13.12 19.87 9.13
N PRO A 275 -12.07 19.31 9.76
CA PRO A 275 -12.09 19.11 11.21
C PRO A 275 -12.13 20.42 11.96
N LEU A 276 -12.96 20.48 12.99
CA LEU A 276 -13.09 21.59 13.92
C LEU A 276 -12.78 21.11 15.35
N HIS A 277 -12.31 22.01 16.20
CA HIS A 277 -12.13 21.73 17.62
C HIS A 277 -12.74 22.81 18.49
N ALA A 278 -13.41 22.41 19.55
CA ALA A 278 -14.01 23.32 20.54
C ALA A 278 -13.26 23.19 21.87
N PHE A 279 -12.65 24.27 22.30
CA PHE A 279 -11.98 24.36 23.60
C PHE A 279 -12.94 25.01 24.61
N ASP A 280 -12.99 24.51 25.84
CA ASP A 280 -13.63 25.22 26.95
C ASP A 280 -12.87 26.52 27.22
N LEU A 281 -13.53 27.66 27.04
CA LEU A 281 -12.90 28.96 27.18
C LEU A 281 -12.29 29.19 28.58
N SER A 282 -12.90 28.63 29.64
CA SER A 282 -12.42 28.74 31.01
C SER A 282 -11.09 28.04 31.26
N GLU A 283 -10.75 27.09 30.44
CA GLU A 283 -9.46 26.35 30.54
C GLU A 283 -8.30 27.05 29.81
N ILE A 284 -8.60 28.10 29.01
CA ILE A 284 -7.57 28.81 28.23
C ILE A 284 -7.00 29.93 29.12
N LYS A 285 -5.80 29.70 29.66
CA LYS A 285 -5.14 30.66 30.56
C LYS A 285 -4.63 31.87 29.79
N SER A 286 -4.64 33.03 30.48
CA SER A 286 -4.15 34.31 29.96
C SER A 286 -4.88 34.82 28.71
N ASN A 287 -6.09 34.31 28.41
CA ASN A 287 -6.91 34.67 27.24
C ASN A 287 -6.11 34.67 25.94
N LYS A 288 -5.25 33.65 25.75
CA LYS A 288 -4.38 33.57 24.60
C LYS A 288 -4.23 32.11 24.11
N ILE A 289 -4.23 31.95 22.81
CA ILE A 289 -3.84 30.71 22.13
C ILE A 289 -2.53 30.92 21.40
N VAL A 290 -1.60 29.97 21.54
CA VAL A 290 -0.33 29.94 20.84
C VAL A 290 -0.14 28.61 20.15
N VAL A 291 -0.07 28.63 18.81
CA VAL A 291 0.20 27.44 17.99
C VAL A 291 1.69 27.33 17.74
N LYS A 292 2.35 26.34 18.35
CA LYS A 292 3.81 26.20 18.34
C LYS A 292 4.27 24.77 18.62
N ASN A 293 5.59 24.55 18.56
CA ASN A 293 6.22 23.33 19.03
C ASN A 293 6.69 23.50 20.47
N LEU A 294 6.55 22.45 21.28
CA LEU A 294 7.05 22.40 22.65
C LEU A 294 8.41 21.66 22.70
N PRO A 295 9.21 21.86 23.77
CA PRO A 295 10.45 21.11 23.94
C PRO A 295 10.23 19.60 23.90
N PRO A 296 11.18 18.81 23.33
CA PRO A 296 11.06 17.37 23.26
C PRO A 296 10.92 16.74 24.65
N LYS A 297 10.17 15.63 24.73
CA LYS A 297 9.84 14.91 25.98
C LYS A 297 8.92 15.68 26.94
N THR A 298 8.34 16.80 26.53
CA THR A 298 7.25 17.44 27.29
C THR A 298 6.10 16.43 27.38
N LYS A 299 5.56 16.23 28.57
CA LYS A 299 4.43 15.33 28.82
C LYS A 299 3.11 16.01 28.50
N PHE A 300 2.32 15.37 27.68
CA PHE A 300 0.98 15.79 27.31
C PHE A 300 -0.06 14.75 27.77
N LEU A 301 -1.06 15.19 28.52
CA LEU A 301 -2.16 14.34 28.97
C LEU A 301 -3.28 14.39 27.94
N ALA A 302 -3.47 13.28 27.23
CA ALA A 302 -4.42 13.14 26.15
C ALA A 302 -5.85 12.81 26.64
N LEU A 303 -6.84 12.98 25.76
CA LEU A 303 -8.27 12.80 26.05
C LEU A 303 -8.64 11.41 26.59
N ASP A 304 -7.88 10.38 26.22
CA ASP A 304 -8.03 8.99 26.68
C ASP A 304 -7.31 8.68 28.01
N ASN A 305 -6.85 9.69 28.74
CA ASN A 305 -6.01 9.61 29.94
C ASN A 305 -4.59 9.04 29.71
N SER A 306 -4.17 8.81 28.49
CA SER A 306 -2.78 8.45 28.20
C SER A 306 -1.84 9.64 28.32
N THR A 307 -0.59 9.39 28.69
CA THR A 307 0.46 10.41 28.72
C THR A 307 1.39 10.22 27.53
N ILE A 308 1.48 11.22 26.68
CA ILE A 308 2.28 11.23 25.47
C ILE A 308 3.53 12.06 25.69
N GLU A 309 4.71 11.54 25.38
CA GLU A 309 5.95 12.33 25.34
C GLU A 309 6.11 12.95 23.96
N LEU A 310 6.09 14.29 23.92
CA LEU A 310 6.14 15.05 22.67
C LEU A 310 7.54 14.99 22.03
N HIS A 311 7.54 15.06 20.73
CA HIS A 311 8.72 15.26 19.90
C HIS A 311 8.85 16.74 19.51
N GLU A 312 10.04 17.21 19.20
CA GLU A 312 10.30 18.62 18.81
C GLU A 312 9.56 19.08 17.56
N GLU A 313 9.15 18.14 16.68
CA GLU A 313 8.37 18.44 15.48
C GLU A 313 6.86 18.40 15.71
N ASP A 314 6.37 17.98 16.88
CA ASP A 314 4.95 17.91 17.16
C ASP A 314 4.37 19.31 17.34
N LEU A 315 3.38 19.64 16.50
CA LEU A 315 2.71 20.95 16.61
C LEU A 315 1.67 20.90 17.72
N MET A 316 1.73 21.87 18.60
CA MET A 316 0.83 21.98 19.74
C MET A 316 -0.01 23.24 19.68
N ILE A 317 -1.25 23.13 20.13
CA ILE A 317 -2.07 24.29 20.48
C ILE A 317 -1.97 24.46 21.98
N CYS A 318 -1.42 25.59 22.39
CA CYS A 318 -1.15 25.92 23.78
C CYS A 318 -1.97 27.14 24.24
N ASP A 319 -2.17 27.26 25.55
CA ASP A 319 -2.66 28.51 26.17
C ASP A 319 -1.57 29.60 26.31
N GLY A 320 -1.90 30.72 26.88
CA GLY A 320 -0.93 31.82 27.08
C GLY A 320 0.16 31.53 28.10
N GLU A 321 0.04 30.47 28.90
CA GLU A 321 1.05 30.01 29.88
C GLU A 321 1.91 28.87 29.32
N ASN A 322 1.74 28.53 28.02
CA ASN A 322 2.41 27.45 27.31
C ASN A 322 2.01 26.02 27.73
N ASN A 323 0.84 25.86 28.36
CA ASN A 323 0.30 24.55 28.61
C ASN A 323 -0.26 23.98 27.31
N GLY A 324 0.13 22.74 26.93
CA GLY A 324 -0.41 22.06 25.74
C GLY A 324 -1.86 21.66 25.94
N MET A 325 -2.75 22.16 25.09
CA MET A 325 -4.18 21.85 25.11
C MET A 325 -4.59 20.82 24.08
N CYS A 326 -3.87 20.75 22.95
CA CYS A 326 -4.17 19.82 21.87
C CYS A 326 -2.89 19.55 21.04
N ILE A 327 -2.67 18.33 20.59
CA ILE A 327 -1.73 18.06 19.51
C ILE A 327 -2.43 18.49 18.23
N GLY A 328 -1.99 19.60 17.64
CA GLY A 328 -2.67 20.31 16.56
C GLY A 328 -3.09 19.40 15.40
N GLY A 329 -4.37 19.30 15.13
CA GLY A 329 -4.95 18.47 14.08
C GLY A 329 -4.86 16.95 14.32
N VAL A 330 -4.36 16.47 15.47
CA VAL A 330 -4.18 15.04 15.76
C VAL A 330 -5.05 14.59 16.92
N TYR A 331 -4.86 15.17 18.14
CA TYR A 331 -5.54 14.64 19.31
C TYR A 331 -5.72 15.70 20.42
N GLY A 332 -6.94 15.78 20.97
CA GLY A 332 -7.28 16.71 22.04
C GLY A 332 -6.66 16.33 23.38
N GLY A 333 -6.52 17.33 24.27
CA GLY A 333 -6.14 17.15 25.67
C GLY A 333 -7.33 16.86 26.57
N LEU A 334 -7.07 16.22 27.70
CA LEU A 334 -8.10 15.81 28.66
C LEU A 334 -8.79 17.01 29.31
N THR A 335 -8.06 18.08 29.62
CA THR A 335 -8.57 19.20 30.43
C THR A 335 -9.29 20.27 29.61
N SER A 336 -8.85 20.48 28.36
CA SER A 336 -9.27 21.59 27.50
C SER A 336 -10.58 21.35 26.72
N GLY A 337 -11.10 20.11 26.73
CA GLY A 337 -12.31 19.75 26.01
C GLY A 337 -13.61 20.28 26.64
N VAL A 338 -14.67 20.26 25.85
CA VAL A 338 -16.02 20.65 26.28
C VAL A 338 -16.57 19.66 27.33
N LYS A 339 -17.10 20.18 28.42
CA LYS A 339 -17.72 19.43 29.52
C LYS A 339 -19.19 19.82 29.65
N ASP A 340 -19.99 19.07 30.42
CA ASP A 340 -21.43 19.31 30.62
C ASP A 340 -21.72 20.69 31.20
N ASN A 341 -20.80 21.25 31.99
CA ASN A 341 -20.88 22.57 32.62
C ASN A 341 -20.21 23.70 31.80
N THR A 342 -19.73 23.42 30.60
CA THR A 342 -19.12 24.45 29.75
C THR A 342 -20.16 25.45 29.27
N THR A 343 -19.91 26.74 29.47
CA THR A 343 -20.81 27.84 29.09
C THR A 343 -20.27 28.74 27.99
N ALA A 344 -18.97 28.63 27.68
CA ALA A 344 -18.31 29.36 26.63
C ALA A 344 -17.19 28.54 25.99
N ILE A 345 -17.03 28.66 24.68
CA ILE A 345 -16.02 27.95 23.92
C ILE A 345 -15.21 28.86 23.02
N PHE A 346 -13.96 28.46 22.79
CA PHE A 346 -13.19 28.89 21.62
C PHE A 346 -13.30 27.82 20.54
N LEU A 347 -13.89 28.15 19.41
CA LEU A 347 -14.08 27.25 18.28
C LEU A 347 -12.98 27.46 17.26
N GLU A 348 -12.21 26.42 16.97
CA GLU A 348 -11.09 26.39 16.05
C GLU A 348 -11.51 25.81 14.68
N SER A 349 -11.00 26.43 13.61
CA SER A 349 -10.98 25.89 12.24
C SER A 349 -9.65 26.21 11.61
N ALA A 350 -8.79 25.22 11.39
CA ALA A 350 -7.43 25.44 10.94
C ALA A 350 -7.09 24.60 9.69
N TYR A 351 -6.02 25.01 9.01
CA TYR A 351 -5.33 24.20 8.01
C TYR A 351 -3.92 23.88 8.50
N PHE A 352 -3.66 22.63 8.71
CA PHE A 352 -2.34 22.12 9.11
C PHE A 352 -1.62 21.47 7.94
N ASP A 353 -0.28 21.53 7.92
CA ASP A 353 0.52 20.87 6.90
C ASP A 353 0.36 19.35 6.96
N PRO A 354 -0.09 18.70 5.88
CA PRO A 354 -0.36 17.27 5.85
C PRO A 354 0.83 16.40 6.27
N LYS A 355 2.05 16.79 5.90
CA LYS A 355 3.26 16.04 6.23
C LYS A 355 3.56 16.08 7.73
N THR A 356 3.38 17.23 8.36
CA THR A 356 3.54 17.41 9.80
C THR A 356 2.55 16.55 10.56
N ILE A 357 1.26 16.58 10.19
CA ILE A 357 0.22 15.76 10.82
C ILE A 357 0.52 14.27 10.66
N ARG A 358 0.87 13.82 9.46
CA ARG A 358 1.19 12.42 9.20
C ARG A 358 2.36 11.91 10.02
N ARG A 359 3.43 12.72 10.16
CA ARG A 359 4.60 12.36 10.98
C ARG A 359 4.23 12.21 12.45
N THR A 360 3.50 13.16 13.01
CA THR A 360 3.06 13.16 14.40
C THR A 360 2.08 12.01 14.67
N SER A 361 1.05 11.83 13.84
CA SER A 361 0.07 10.75 13.93
C SER A 361 0.75 9.36 13.88
N THR A 362 1.68 9.15 12.94
CA THR A 362 2.42 7.89 12.82
C THR A 362 3.35 7.64 13.99
N ARG A 363 4.07 8.68 14.46
CA ARG A 363 5.02 8.60 15.59
C ARG A 363 4.35 8.13 16.87
N HIS A 364 3.18 8.68 17.15
CA HIS A 364 2.42 8.37 18.37
C HIS A 364 1.36 7.28 18.19
N GLY A 365 1.18 6.75 16.99
CA GLY A 365 0.14 5.74 16.70
C GLY A 365 -1.29 6.26 16.81
N LEU A 366 -1.51 7.58 16.68
CA LEU A 366 -2.80 8.24 16.87
C LEU A 366 -3.52 8.41 15.53
N ARG A 367 -4.52 7.58 15.28
CA ARG A 367 -5.33 7.63 14.05
C ARG A 367 -6.76 8.09 14.35
N THR A 368 -6.95 9.38 14.53
CA THR A 368 -8.28 10.00 14.68
C THR A 368 -8.85 10.41 13.32
N GLU A 369 -10.16 10.60 13.23
CA GLU A 369 -10.80 11.10 12.00
C GLU A 369 -10.21 12.47 11.57
N ALA A 370 -9.94 13.36 12.52
CA ALA A 370 -9.30 14.65 12.24
C ALA A 370 -7.89 14.46 11.65
N ALA A 371 -7.06 13.59 12.25
CA ALA A 371 -5.72 13.29 11.76
C ALA A 371 -5.76 12.70 10.34
N ILE A 372 -6.71 11.79 10.06
CA ILE A 372 -6.89 11.19 8.73
C ILE A 372 -7.26 12.25 7.68
N HIS A 373 -8.12 13.21 8.01
CA HIS A 373 -8.48 14.30 7.10
C HIS A 373 -7.29 15.22 6.84
N PHE A 374 -6.61 15.68 7.89
CA PHE A 374 -5.47 16.59 7.74
C PHE A 374 -4.27 15.94 7.05
N GLU A 375 -3.93 14.68 7.36
CA GLU A 375 -2.78 14.00 6.74
C GLU A 375 -2.95 13.73 5.24
N LYS A 376 -4.20 13.59 4.79
CA LYS A 376 -4.53 13.48 3.36
C LYS A 376 -4.55 14.83 2.65
N GLY A 377 -4.70 15.91 3.40
CA GLY A 377 -4.88 17.26 2.89
C GLY A 377 -6.36 17.63 2.74
N ILE A 378 -6.74 18.69 3.42
CA ILE A 378 -8.09 19.28 3.33
C ILE A 378 -8.09 20.46 2.36
N ASN A 379 -9.27 20.89 1.95
CA ASN A 379 -9.42 22.13 1.19
C ASN A 379 -9.19 23.36 2.09
N PRO A 380 -8.13 24.15 1.88
CA PRO A 380 -7.87 25.32 2.71
C PRO A 380 -8.92 26.44 2.59
N ALA A 381 -9.74 26.40 1.54
CA ALA A 381 -10.84 27.35 1.35
C ALA A 381 -12.06 27.03 2.21
N THR A 382 -12.21 25.78 2.70
CA THR A 382 -13.34 25.38 3.54
C THR A 382 -13.23 25.77 5.01
N THR A 383 -12.06 26.19 5.48
CA THR A 383 -11.84 26.57 6.88
C THR A 383 -12.84 27.64 7.36
N GLU A 384 -13.08 28.67 6.59
CA GLU A 384 -13.99 29.78 6.96
C GLU A 384 -15.46 29.38 6.79
N PRO A 385 -15.92 28.80 5.66
CA PRO A 385 -17.26 28.27 5.54
C PRO A 385 -17.67 27.26 6.61
N ALA A 386 -16.78 26.33 6.96
CA ALA A 386 -17.02 25.35 8.00
C ALA A 386 -17.16 25.99 9.39
N LEU A 387 -16.34 27.01 9.68
CA LEU A 387 -16.45 27.77 10.92
C LEU A 387 -17.82 28.46 11.02
N TRP A 388 -18.25 29.16 9.97
CA TRP A 388 -19.58 29.80 9.93
C TRP A 388 -20.72 28.79 10.06
N ARG A 389 -20.59 27.64 9.41
CA ARG A 389 -21.59 26.58 9.55
C ARG A 389 -21.71 26.08 10.99
N ALA A 390 -20.59 25.87 11.67
CA ALA A 390 -20.59 25.48 13.07
C ALA A 390 -21.16 26.58 13.99
N ILE A 391 -20.82 27.84 13.76
CA ILE A 391 -21.40 28.99 14.48
C ILE A 391 -22.91 28.98 14.35
N GLN A 392 -23.46 28.84 13.14
CA GLN A 392 -24.88 28.77 12.90
C GLN A 392 -25.55 27.65 13.71
N LEU A 393 -25.00 26.45 13.63
CA LEU A 393 -25.55 25.29 14.33
C LEU A 393 -25.45 25.40 15.86
N ILE A 394 -24.33 25.93 16.36
CA ILE A 394 -24.13 26.12 17.81
C ILE A 394 -25.13 27.20 18.33
N THR A 395 -25.29 28.29 17.60
CA THR A 395 -26.24 29.34 17.97
C THR A 395 -27.69 28.79 17.99
N GLU A 396 -28.05 27.99 16.99
CA GLU A 396 -29.38 27.41 16.87
C GLU A 396 -29.66 26.32 17.92
N LEU A 397 -28.70 25.41 18.13
CA LEU A 397 -28.91 24.20 18.94
C LEU A 397 -28.46 24.31 20.39
N ALA A 398 -27.46 25.18 20.65
CA ALA A 398 -26.92 25.38 21.99
C ALA A 398 -27.26 26.75 22.60
N GLY A 399 -27.90 27.66 21.84
CA GLY A 399 -28.32 28.98 22.31
C GLY A 399 -27.14 29.95 22.45
N GLY A 400 -25.96 29.64 21.93
CA GLY A 400 -24.75 30.44 22.06
C GLY A 400 -24.84 31.79 21.34
N LYS A 401 -24.03 32.74 21.81
CA LYS A 401 -23.87 34.06 21.21
C LYS A 401 -22.38 34.29 20.90
N VAL A 402 -22.11 34.72 19.67
CA VAL A 402 -20.77 35.12 19.27
C VAL A 402 -20.35 36.36 20.06
N SER A 403 -19.14 36.34 20.68
CA SER A 403 -18.62 37.41 21.55
C SER A 403 -17.26 37.98 21.10
N SER A 404 -16.73 37.48 19.96
CA SER A 404 -15.50 38.04 19.34
C SER A 404 -15.64 38.14 17.83
N ASP A 405 -14.78 38.95 17.21
CA ASP A 405 -14.50 38.81 15.78
C ASP A 405 -13.76 37.48 15.51
N ILE A 406 -13.72 37.06 14.24
CA ILE A 406 -12.92 35.92 13.85
C ILE A 406 -11.43 36.28 13.98
N PHE A 407 -10.72 35.55 14.82
CA PHE A 407 -9.25 35.58 14.83
C PHE A 407 -8.76 34.86 13.59
N LYS A 408 -8.16 35.62 12.66
CA LYS A 408 -7.70 35.08 11.37
C LYS A 408 -6.20 35.31 11.22
N ILE A 409 -5.43 34.22 11.18
CA ILE A 409 -4.00 34.21 10.89
C ILE A 409 -3.79 33.36 9.64
N GLU A 410 -3.22 33.97 8.63
CA GLU A 410 -2.98 33.32 7.33
C GLU A 410 -1.59 33.74 6.83
N SER A 411 -0.66 32.80 6.84
CA SER A 411 0.73 32.99 6.41
C SER A 411 0.96 32.59 4.94
N LYS A 412 -0.01 31.90 4.34
CA LYS A 412 0.06 31.42 2.95
C LYS A 412 -1.29 31.63 2.27
N THR A 413 -1.27 32.30 1.12
CA THR A 413 -2.43 32.39 0.24
C THR A 413 -2.55 31.12 -0.56
N PHE A 414 -3.76 30.58 -0.64
CA PHE A 414 -4.05 29.39 -1.44
C PHE A 414 -4.72 29.83 -2.74
N GLU A 415 -3.92 29.91 -3.79
CA GLU A 415 -4.34 30.35 -5.11
C GLU A 415 -4.81 29.17 -5.97
N TYR A 416 -5.56 29.47 -7.03
CA TYR A 416 -5.91 28.52 -8.06
C TYR A 416 -4.65 28.04 -8.80
N PHE A 417 -4.61 26.76 -9.16
CA PHE A 417 -3.50 26.19 -9.90
C PHE A 417 -3.66 26.52 -11.40
N PRO A 418 -2.68 27.21 -12.04
CA PRO A 418 -2.72 27.46 -13.47
C PRO A 418 -2.32 26.21 -14.26
N VAL A 419 -3.16 25.77 -15.17
CA VAL A 419 -2.90 24.61 -16.05
C VAL A 419 -3.21 24.97 -17.49
N ALA A 420 -2.28 24.70 -18.42
CA ALA A 420 -2.52 24.84 -19.84
C ALA A 420 -3.04 23.52 -20.43
N LEU A 421 -4.22 23.54 -21.01
CA LEU A 421 -4.87 22.39 -21.65
C LEU A 421 -4.81 22.54 -23.18
N LYS A 422 -4.09 21.64 -23.85
CA LYS A 422 -4.08 21.55 -25.30
C LYS A 422 -5.19 20.62 -25.77
N LEU A 423 -6.16 21.14 -26.53
CA LEU A 423 -7.35 20.40 -26.91
C LEU A 423 -7.06 19.15 -27.77
N SER A 424 -6.04 19.22 -28.63
CA SER A 424 -5.57 18.03 -29.37
C SER A 424 -5.04 16.91 -28.49
N ASN A 425 -4.52 17.22 -27.29
CA ASN A 425 -4.07 16.21 -26.32
C ASN A 425 -5.24 15.50 -25.64
N VAL A 426 -6.39 16.15 -25.47
CA VAL A 426 -7.60 15.49 -24.98
C VAL A 426 -7.94 14.29 -25.86
N LYS A 427 -8.10 14.54 -27.18
CA LYS A 427 -8.35 13.47 -28.15
C LYS A 427 -7.22 12.42 -28.18
N ARG A 428 -5.96 12.87 -28.19
CA ARG A 428 -4.80 11.98 -28.28
C ARG A 428 -4.70 11.01 -27.09
N LEU A 429 -4.99 11.48 -25.87
CA LEU A 429 -4.86 10.67 -24.66
C LEU A 429 -6.12 9.83 -24.37
N THR A 430 -7.30 10.38 -24.62
CA THR A 430 -8.57 9.67 -24.34
C THR A 430 -8.98 8.75 -25.49
N GLY A 431 -8.57 9.05 -26.72
CA GLY A 431 -9.07 8.37 -27.92
C GLY A 431 -10.51 8.74 -28.29
N ALA A 432 -11.18 9.59 -27.50
CA ALA A 432 -12.56 10.01 -27.70
C ALA A 432 -12.66 11.36 -28.45
N GLU A 433 -13.69 11.51 -29.26
CA GLU A 433 -14.05 12.76 -29.94
C GLU A 433 -14.93 13.61 -29.01
N ILE A 434 -14.35 14.16 -27.94
CA ILE A 434 -15.05 15.07 -27.03
C ILE A 434 -15.01 16.48 -27.61
N THR A 435 -16.16 17.08 -27.83
CA THR A 435 -16.27 18.40 -28.45
C THR A 435 -15.79 19.53 -27.53
N LYS A 436 -15.33 20.65 -28.08
CA LYS A 436 -14.97 21.86 -27.30
C LYS A 436 -16.10 22.31 -26.36
N LYS A 437 -17.35 22.18 -26.79
CA LYS A 437 -18.53 22.53 -26.01
C LYS A 437 -18.68 21.61 -24.79
N GLU A 438 -18.52 20.31 -24.97
CA GLU A 438 -18.59 19.31 -23.88
C GLU A 438 -17.44 19.48 -22.88
N ILE A 439 -16.21 19.69 -23.37
CA ILE A 439 -15.05 19.99 -22.53
C ILE A 439 -15.31 21.24 -21.67
N LYS A 440 -15.80 22.32 -22.27
CA LYS A 440 -16.14 23.55 -21.56
C LYS A 440 -17.22 23.34 -20.52
N GLN A 441 -18.26 22.56 -20.85
CA GLN A 441 -19.34 22.23 -19.93
C GLN A 441 -18.81 21.43 -18.72
N ILE A 442 -18.00 20.40 -18.95
CA ILE A 442 -17.42 19.57 -17.90
C ILE A 442 -16.53 20.41 -16.98
N LEU A 443 -15.63 21.21 -17.54
CA LEU A 443 -14.75 22.07 -16.75
C LEU A 443 -15.54 23.07 -15.89
N THR A 444 -16.60 23.64 -16.44
CA THR A 444 -17.49 24.56 -15.69
C THR A 444 -18.20 23.85 -14.54
N LEU A 445 -18.71 22.63 -14.77
CA LEU A 445 -19.35 21.82 -13.74
C LEU A 445 -18.38 21.38 -12.62
N LEU A 446 -17.09 21.27 -12.93
CA LEU A 446 -16.02 21.00 -11.97
C LEU A 446 -15.40 22.28 -11.35
N GLU A 447 -16.05 23.43 -11.55
CA GLU A 447 -15.60 24.75 -11.07
C GLU A 447 -14.19 25.16 -11.55
N ILE A 448 -13.70 24.56 -12.65
CA ILE A 448 -12.43 24.91 -13.28
C ILE A 448 -12.67 26.10 -14.21
N GLN A 449 -11.99 27.20 -13.94
CA GLN A 449 -12.17 28.45 -14.70
C GLN A 449 -11.32 28.42 -15.96
N ILE A 450 -11.91 28.89 -17.09
CA ILE A 450 -11.19 29.08 -18.37
C ILE A 450 -10.91 30.57 -18.49
N THR A 451 -9.62 30.95 -18.54
CA THR A 451 -9.22 32.37 -18.53
C THR A 451 -9.10 32.98 -19.91
N ASN A 452 -8.81 32.17 -20.96
CA ASN A 452 -8.86 32.59 -22.35
C ASN A 452 -10.09 31.98 -23.03
N THR A 453 -10.90 32.77 -23.62
CA THR A 453 -12.22 32.39 -24.15
C THR A 453 -12.36 32.49 -25.66
N SER A 454 -11.26 32.67 -26.43
CA SER A 454 -11.32 32.64 -27.89
C SER A 454 -11.70 31.23 -28.37
N GLU A 455 -12.70 31.11 -29.21
CA GLU A 455 -13.13 29.87 -29.84
C GLU A 455 -12.06 29.24 -30.73
N ASP A 456 -11.14 30.03 -31.23
CA ASP A 456 -10.04 29.61 -32.10
C ASP A 456 -8.82 29.10 -31.34
N ASP A 457 -8.80 29.27 -29.99
CA ASP A 457 -7.67 28.80 -29.17
C ASP A 457 -7.54 27.27 -29.17
N GLU A 458 -6.39 26.79 -29.60
CA GLU A 458 -6.01 25.38 -29.54
C GLU A 458 -5.59 24.98 -28.09
N THR A 459 -5.16 25.95 -27.30
CA THR A 459 -4.72 25.79 -25.92
C THR A 459 -5.54 26.69 -25.00
N TRP A 460 -6.17 26.10 -24.00
CA TRP A 460 -6.90 26.82 -22.97
C TRP A 460 -6.06 26.99 -21.72
N ASN A 461 -6.05 28.17 -21.13
CA ASN A 461 -5.46 28.46 -19.84
C ASN A 461 -6.53 28.29 -18.76
N LEU A 462 -6.29 27.37 -17.85
CA LEU A 462 -7.22 26.99 -16.81
C LEU A 462 -6.73 27.45 -15.46
N LEU A 463 -7.67 27.76 -14.56
CA LEU A 463 -7.43 27.94 -13.13
C LEU A 463 -8.21 26.86 -12.39
N VAL A 464 -7.50 25.92 -11.82
CA VAL A 464 -8.06 24.79 -11.05
C VAL A 464 -8.21 25.21 -9.60
N PRO A 465 -9.38 24.98 -8.98
CA PRO A 465 -9.63 25.40 -7.61
C PRO A 465 -8.73 24.66 -6.60
N PRO A 466 -8.33 25.30 -5.49
CA PRO A 466 -7.36 24.75 -4.54
C PRO A 466 -7.81 23.48 -3.81
N TYR A 467 -9.10 23.14 -3.82
CA TYR A 467 -9.57 21.86 -3.27
C TYR A 467 -9.17 20.66 -4.14
N ARG A 468 -8.81 20.86 -5.41
CA ARG A 468 -8.27 19.85 -6.31
C ARG A 468 -6.75 19.92 -6.27
N ALA A 469 -6.17 19.62 -5.12
CA ALA A 469 -4.73 19.66 -4.91
C ALA A 469 -3.94 18.64 -5.77
N ASP A 470 -4.63 17.64 -6.30
CA ASP A 470 -4.14 16.60 -7.18
C ASP A 470 -4.07 17.02 -8.66
N VAL A 471 -4.87 18.03 -9.06
CA VAL A 471 -5.02 18.45 -10.47
C VAL A 471 -4.09 19.63 -10.75
N THR A 472 -2.84 19.32 -11.06
CA THR A 472 -1.79 20.34 -11.28
C THR A 472 -1.16 20.29 -12.67
N ARG A 473 -1.50 19.28 -13.49
CA ARG A 473 -0.95 19.06 -14.83
C ARG A 473 -2.08 18.88 -15.85
N GLU A 474 -1.72 19.02 -17.12
CA GLU A 474 -2.64 18.78 -18.24
C GLU A 474 -3.31 17.40 -18.19
N ALA A 475 -2.52 16.36 -17.88
CA ALA A 475 -3.02 14.98 -17.81
C ALA A 475 -4.09 14.80 -16.72
N ASP A 476 -3.95 15.49 -15.60
CA ASP A 476 -4.89 15.41 -14.48
C ASP A 476 -6.24 16.06 -14.87
N VAL A 477 -6.20 17.17 -15.61
CA VAL A 477 -7.42 17.81 -16.16
C VAL A 477 -8.09 16.92 -17.19
N ILE A 478 -7.31 16.25 -18.03
CA ILE A 478 -7.85 15.32 -19.04
C ILE A 478 -8.50 14.11 -18.37
N GLU A 479 -7.92 13.62 -17.29
CA GLU A 479 -8.53 12.57 -16.47
C GLU A 479 -9.89 13.01 -15.90
N ASP A 480 -9.97 14.23 -15.36
CA ASP A 480 -11.23 14.78 -14.85
C ASP A 480 -12.30 14.95 -15.95
N ILE A 481 -11.90 15.40 -17.13
CA ILE A 481 -12.80 15.47 -18.29
C ILE A 481 -13.32 14.06 -18.61
N LEU A 482 -12.43 13.07 -18.65
CA LEU A 482 -12.78 11.70 -19.05
C LEU A 482 -13.67 10.99 -18.01
N ARG A 483 -13.45 11.18 -16.72
CA ARG A 483 -14.28 10.58 -15.68
C ARG A 483 -15.71 11.13 -15.66
N ILE A 484 -15.91 12.42 -15.93
CA ILE A 484 -17.25 13.00 -16.05
C ILE A 484 -17.92 12.61 -17.38
N TYR A 485 -17.16 12.63 -18.47
CA TYR A 485 -17.62 12.12 -19.78
C TYR A 485 -18.04 10.65 -19.68
N GLY A 486 -17.26 9.83 -18.99
CA GLY A 486 -17.46 8.40 -18.75
C GLY A 486 -16.49 7.55 -19.56
N PHE A 487 -15.67 6.79 -18.87
CA PHE A 487 -14.70 5.85 -19.50
C PHE A 487 -15.39 4.84 -20.41
N ASN A 488 -16.58 4.40 -20.04
CA ASN A 488 -17.36 3.41 -20.80
C ASN A 488 -17.97 3.98 -22.08
N HIS A 489 -17.98 5.30 -22.26
CA HIS A 489 -18.43 5.95 -23.51
C HIS A 489 -17.32 6.04 -24.56
N VAL A 490 -16.09 5.74 -24.21
CA VAL A 490 -14.96 5.71 -25.15
C VAL A 490 -15.06 4.50 -26.06
N ILE A 491 -15.20 4.74 -27.34
CA ILE A 491 -15.29 3.68 -28.35
C ILE A 491 -13.91 3.05 -28.54
N ILE A 492 -13.78 1.78 -28.23
CA ILE A 492 -12.55 1.02 -28.49
C ILE A 492 -12.46 0.73 -29.99
N PRO A 493 -11.42 1.22 -30.71
CA PRO A 493 -11.28 0.97 -32.13
C PRO A 493 -11.04 -0.52 -32.41
N THR A 494 -11.68 -1.05 -33.43
CA THR A 494 -11.52 -2.45 -33.85
C THR A 494 -10.20 -2.70 -34.59
N LYS A 495 -9.49 -1.65 -34.99
CA LYS A 495 -8.20 -1.73 -35.69
C LYS A 495 -7.13 -0.93 -34.94
N LEU A 496 -6.01 -1.56 -34.69
CA LEU A 496 -4.81 -0.91 -34.20
C LEU A 496 -3.92 -0.52 -35.39
N ASN A 497 -3.68 0.78 -35.56
CA ASN A 497 -2.72 1.28 -36.55
C ASN A 497 -1.42 1.62 -35.82
N ALA A 498 -0.42 0.77 -35.97
CA ALA A 498 0.89 0.98 -35.35
C ALA A 498 2.00 0.83 -36.39
N SER A 499 2.98 1.71 -36.35
CA SER A 499 4.25 1.51 -37.05
C SER A 499 5.07 0.49 -36.27
N ILE A 500 5.23 -0.70 -36.82
CA ILE A 500 6.07 -1.72 -36.22
C ILE A 500 7.47 -1.52 -36.77
N SER A 501 8.40 -1.11 -35.93
CA SER A 501 9.83 -1.12 -36.26
C SER A 501 10.43 -2.46 -35.85
N PHE A 502 10.87 -3.25 -36.83
CA PHE A 502 11.65 -4.45 -36.58
C PHE A 502 13.12 -4.03 -36.38
N SER A 503 13.54 -3.80 -35.17
CA SER A 503 14.97 -3.73 -34.88
C SER A 503 15.45 -5.16 -34.51
N ASN A 504 16.54 -5.62 -35.11
CA ASN A 504 17.27 -6.79 -34.65
C ASN A 504 18.02 -6.45 -33.33
N ALA A 505 17.27 -5.89 -32.37
CA ALA A 505 17.82 -5.59 -31.07
C ALA A 505 18.15 -6.91 -30.37
N PHE A 506 19.31 -6.95 -29.73
CA PHE A 506 19.70 -8.07 -28.89
C PHE A 506 18.68 -8.22 -27.75
N ASP A 507 18.05 -9.39 -27.71
CA ASP A 507 17.04 -9.74 -26.72
C ASP A 507 17.72 -10.40 -25.51
N ALA A 508 17.83 -9.66 -24.40
CA ALA A 508 18.45 -10.12 -23.17
C ALA A 508 17.61 -11.19 -22.48
N ASP A 509 16.27 -11.08 -22.54
CA ASP A 509 15.36 -12.03 -21.90
C ASP A 509 15.37 -13.38 -22.63
N LYS A 510 15.53 -13.36 -23.94
CA LYS A 510 15.70 -14.59 -24.73
C LYS A 510 17.00 -15.32 -24.35
N LEU A 511 18.07 -14.58 -24.11
CA LEU A 511 19.33 -15.20 -23.66
C LEU A 511 19.19 -15.73 -22.23
N TYR A 512 18.55 -14.99 -21.35
CA TYR A 512 18.20 -15.43 -19.99
C TYR A 512 17.46 -16.78 -20.05
N ASN A 513 16.32 -16.82 -20.72
CA ASN A 513 15.50 -18.02 -20.81
C ASN A 513 16.24 -19.22 -21.44
N LYS A 514 17.00 -19.00 -22.51
CA LYS A 514 17.82 -20.03 -23.13
C LYS A 514 18.89 -20.60 -22.19
N THR A 515 19.46 -19.77 -21.32
CA THR A 515 20.44 -20.22 -20.33
C THR A 515 19.75 -20.97 -19.19
N ALA A 516 18.62 -20.47 -18.70
CA ALA A 516 17.80 -21.15 -17.70
C ALA A 516 17.35 -22.54 -18.20
N ASP A 517 16.81 -22.66 -19.42
CA ASP A 517 16.45 -23.93 -20.04
C ASP A 517 17.64 -24.91 -20.14
N THR A 518 18.83 -24.37 -20.45
CA THR A 518 20.04 -25.18 -20.47
C THR A 518 20.35 -25.75 -19.10
N LEU A 519 20.26 -24.97 -18.05
CA LEU A 519 20.50 -25.38 -16.66
C LEU A 519 19.45 -26.40 -16.19
N VAL A 520 18.18 -26.17 -16.49
CA VAL A 520 17.08 -27.09 -16.17
C VAL A 520 17.33 -28.44 -16.86
N ASN A 521 17.73 -28.46 -18.12
CA ASN A 521 18.08 -29.68 -18.85
C ASN A 521 19.31 -30.40 -18.29
N LEU A 522 20.19 -29.70 -17.59
CA LEU A 522 21.32 -30.28 -16.84
C LEU A 522 20.92 -30.76 -15.42
N GLY A 523 19.62 -30.63 -15.08
CA GLY A 523 19.04 -31.05 -13.81
C GLY A 523 19.19 -30.07 -12.68
N PHE A 524 19.33 -28.78 -12.96
CA PHE A 524 19.26 -27.71 -11.99
C PHE A 524 17.82 -27.28 -11.72
N TYR A 525 17.58 -26.82 -10.51
CA TYR A 525 16.35 -26.14 -10.11
C TYR A 525 16.64 -24.65 -9.93
N GLU A 526 15.75 -23.81 -10.42
CA GLU A 526 15.83 -22.38 -10.17
C GLU A 526 15.41 -22.08 -8.74
N MET A 527 16.17 -21.22 -8.08
CA MET A 527 15.81 -20.67 -6.78
C MET A 527 15.68 -19.16 -6.88
N MET A 528 14.89 -18.60 -5.98
CA MET A 528 14.72 -17.17 -5.84
C MET A 528 14.84 -16.80 -4.36
N ASN A 529 15.94 -16.15 -4.01
CA ASN A 529 16.23 -15.76 -2.65
C ASN A 529 15.90 -14.28 -2.42
N ASN A 530 15.66 -13.93 -1.16
CA ASN A 530 15.45 -12.54 -0.78
C ASN A 530 16.73 -11.71 -1.03
N SER A 531 16.55 -10.52 -1.57
CA SER A 531 17.65 -9.55 -1.72
C SER A 531 18.05 -8.90 -0.39
N ILE A 532 17.18 -8.93 0.61
CA ILE A 532 17.48 -8.46 1.96
C ILE A 532 18.04 -9.61 2.77
N THR A 533 19.17 -9.36 3.44
CA THR A 533 19.91 -10.38 4.19
C THR A 533 20.43 -9.83 5.52
N LYS A 534 21.22 -10.64 6.22
CA LYS A 534 21.76 -10.33 7.53
C LYS A 534 23.14 -9.72 7.42
N SER A 535 23.37 -8.56 8.03
CA SER A 535 24.71 -7.91 8.08
C SER A 535 25.77 -8.83 8.64
N LYS A 536 25.44 -9.65 9.63
CA LYS A 536 26.38 -10.61 10.24
C LYS A 536 26.97 -11.64 9.27
N TYR A 537 26.34 -11.88 8.11
CA TYR A 537 26.92 -12.72 7.06
C TYR A 537 28.03 -11.96 6.33
N GLN A 538 27.75 -10.69 6.01
CA GLN A 538 28.71 -9.83 5.30
C GLN A 538 29.92 -9.48 6.16
N GLU A 539 29.78 -9.41 7.48
CA GLU A 539 30.88 -9.22 8.45
C GLU A 539 31.93 -10.34 8.40
N LYS A 540 31.59 -11.49 7.82
CA LYS A 540 32.54 -12.58 7.63
C LYS A 540 33.44 -12.40 6.42
N LEU A 541 33.16 -11.42 5.56
CA LEU A 541 33.98 -11.05 4.41
C LEU A 541 34.83 -9.83 4.76
N THR A 542 36.13 -10.01 4.81
CA THR A 542 37.06 -8.94 5.20
C THR A 542 37.37 -7.96 4.06
N GLN A 543 37.22 -8.43 2.82
CA GLN A 543 37.47 -7.64 1.61
C GLN A 543 36.37 -6.66 1.24
N GLN A 544 35.26 -6.64 1.96
CA GLN A 544 34.09 -5.77 1.69
C GLN A 544 33.72 -4.91 2.90
N PRO A 545 34.27 -3.69 2.99
CA PRO A 545 34.03 -2.79 4.13
C PRO A 545 32.54 -2.46 4.32
N ALA A 546 32.13 -2.29 5.57
CA ALA A 546 30.73 -2.05 5.94
C ALA A 546 30.15 -0.73 5.38
N GLU A 547 31.01 0.21 5.01
CA GLU A 547 30.64 1.49 4.36
C GLU A 547 30.08 1.29 2.96
N HIS A 548 30.42 0.18 2.30
CA HIS A 548 29.91 -0.18 0.96
C HIS A 548 28.60 -0.98 1.01
N TRP A 549 28.06 -1.26 2.20
CA TRP A 549 26.81 -2.00 2.31
C TRP A 549 25.60 -1.08 2.15
N VAL A 550 24.58 -1.57 1.48
CA VAL A 550 23.28 -0.90 1.37
C VAL A 550 22.42 -1.30 2.57
N ARG A 551 22.36 -0.43 3.60
CA ARG A 551 21.56 -0.66 4.80
C ARG A 551 20.13 -0.16 4.61
N LEU A 552 19.17 -0.88 5.21
CA LEU A 552 17.78 -0.44 5.27
C LEU A 552 17.61 0.67 6.31
N LEU A 553 16.84 1.70 5.98
CA LEU A 553 16.50 2.79 6.90
C LEU A 553 15.60 2.32 8.05
N SER A 554 14.71 1.39 7.76
CA SER A 554 13.80 0.79 8.74
C SER A 554 13.57 -0.67 8.33
N SER A 555 14.11 -1.61 9.11
CA SER A 555 13.89 -3.04 8.88
C SER A 555 12.70 -3.52 9.74
N ILE A 556 11.79 -4.25 9.12
CA ILE A 556 10.67 -4.91 9.82
C ILE A 556 11.19 -6.00 10.76
N ASN A 557 12.31 -6.66 10.37
CA ASN A 557 12.99 -7.68 11.17
C ASN A 557 14.42 -7.19 11.45
N VAL A 558 14.80 -7.15 12.72
CA VAL A 558 16.13 -6.72 13.19
C VAL A 558 17.27 -7.53 12.55
N GLU A 559 17.04 -8.79 12.19
CA GLU A 559 18.05 -9.63 11.54
C GLU A 559 18.19 -9.36 10.04
N LEU A 560 17.19 -8.80 9.37
CA LEU A 560 17.21 -8.54 7.93
C LEU A 560 17.40 -7.03 7.69
N ASP A 561 18.63 -6.58 7.79
CA ASP A 561 19.00 -5.17 7.91
C ASP A 561 19.80 -4.59 6.73
N VAL A 562 20.24 -5.44 5.80
CA VAL A 562 21.04 -5.02 4.64
C VAL A 562 20.62 -5.70 3.34
N MET A 563 20.91 -5.05 2.22
CA MET A 563 20.82 -5.69 0.91
C MET A 563 22.05 -6.58 0.69
N ARG A 564 21.87 -7.74 0.02
CA ARG A 564 22.96 -8.67 -0.29
C ARG A 564 23.99 -8.04 -1.24
N ASN A 565 25.27 -8.14 -0.90
CA ASN A 565 26.39 -7.67 -1.72
C ASN A 565 27.06 -8.80 -2.54
N ASN A 566 26.60 -10.03 -2.39
CA ASN A 566 27.00 -11.21 -3.14
C ASN A 566 25.86 -12.24 -3.15
N MET A 567 26.00 -13.27 -3.99
CA MET A 567 25.00 -14.32 -4.14
C MET A 567 25.27 -15.54 -3.23
N LEU A 568 26.42 -15.60 -2.56
CA LEU A 568 26.88 -16.80 -1.85
C LEU A 568 25.98 -17.13 -0.66
N PHE A 569 25.76 -16.17 0.24
CA PHE A 569 25.12 -16.45 1.54
C PHE A 569 23.66 -16.87 1.41
N THR A 570 22.90 -16.15 0.60
CA THR A 570 21.48 -16.48 0.35
C THR A 570 21.33 -17.82 -0.38
N GLY A 571 22.29 -18.14 -1.27
CA GLY A 571 22.35 -19.46 -1.91
C GLY A 571 22.71 -20.58 -0.94
N LEU A 572 23.63 -20.34 0.01
CA LEU A 572 23.94 -21.33 1.06
C LEU A 572 22.77 -21.57 2.01
N GLU A 573 21.93 -20.55 2.30
CA GLU A 573 20.67 -20.76 3.03
C GLU A 573 19.78 -21.76 2.29
N SER A 574 19.62 -21.60 0.99
CA SER A 574 18.81 -22.51 0.16
C SER A 574 19.43 -23.91 0.07
N VAL A 575 20.76 -24.04 -0.02
CA VAL A 575 21.44 -25.33 0.00
C VAL A 575 21.23 -26.02 1.35
N SER A 576 21.42 -25.31 2.47
CA SER A 576 21.17 -25.83 3.83
C SER A 576 19.73 -26.26 4.01
N HIS A 577 18.77 -25.44 3.57
CA HIS A 577 17.34 -25.75 3.61
C HIS A 577 17.03 -27.10 2.91
N ASN A 578 17.54 -27.29 1.69
CA ASN A 578 17.33 -28.51 0.93
C ASN A 578 17.94 -29.73 1.64
N ILE A 579 19.18 -29.61 2.13
CA ILE A 579 19.87 -30.69 2.87
C ILE A 579 19.06 -31.08 4.11
N ASN A 580 18.57 -30.14 4.89
CA ASN A 580 17.76 -30.36 6.08
C ASN A 580 16.42 -31.06 5.77
N HIS A 581 15.89 -30.85 4.56
CA HIS A 581 14.72 -31.56 4.03
C HIS A 581 15.11 -32.88 3.32
N LYS A 582 16.32 -33.40 3.57
CA LYS A 582 16.85 -34.67 3.04
C LYS A 582 17.11 -34.69 1.54
N ASN A 583 17.12 -33.52 0.89
CA ASN A 583 17.54 -33.36 -0.49
C ASN A 583 19.04 -33.04 -0.53
N SER A 584 19.91 -34.07 -0.33
CA SER A 584 21.36 -33.88 -0.22
C SER A 584 22.06 -33.66 -1.56
N ASN A 585 21.45 -34.04 -2.69
CA ASN A 585 22.03 -33.87 -4.02
C ASN A 585 21.48 -32.59 -4.64
N VAL A 586 22.16 -31.47 -4.39
CA VAL A 586 21.67 -30.15 -4.72
C VAL A 586 22.32 -29.62 -5.99
N LYS A 587 21.49 -29.13 -6.93
CA LYS A 587 21.89 -28.38 -8.12
C LYS A 587 20.92 -27.23 -8.26
N LEU A 588 21.36 -26.04 -7.86
CA LEU A 588 20.52 -24.83 -7.84
C LEU A 588 21.15 -23.73 -8.67
N PHE A 589 20.33 -22.90 -9.31
CA PHE A 589 20.75 -21.68 -9.93
C PHE A 589 19.83 -20.52 -9.58
N GLU A 590 20.37 -19.32 -9.59
CA GLU A 590 19.62 -18.09 -9.39
C GLU A 590 20.16 -16.99 -10.32
N PHE A 591 19.26 -16.36 -11.06
CA PHE A 591 19.51 -15.05 -11.61
C PHE A 591 19.10 -14.00 -10.58
N GLY A 592 20.05 -13.23 -10.09
CA GLY A 592 19.80 -12.28 -9.03
C GLY A 592 20.68 -11.05 -9.13
N LYS A 593 20.51 -10.15 -8.19
CA LYS A 593 21.30 -8.91 -8.10
C LYS A 593 22.07 -8.85 -6.79
N SER A 594 23.23 -8.22 -6.84
CA SER A 594 23.96 -7.73 -5.67
C SER A 594 23.92 -6.21 -5.64
N TYR A 595 23.97 -5.63 -4.44
CA TYR A 595 23.77 -4.21 -4.19
C TYR A 595 24.97 -3.62 -3.47
N HIS A 596 25.46 -2.50 -3.96
CA HIS A 596 26.66 -1.86 -3.46
C HIS A 596 26.45 -0.36 -3.30
N LYS A 597 27.14 0.21 -2.32
CA LYS A 597 27.19 1.65 -2.07
C LYS A 597 28.64 2.08 -2.24
N GLU A 598 28.93 2.80 -3.29
CA GLU A 598 30.20 3.48 -3.50
C GLU A 598 29.97 4.98 -3.36
N THR A 599 30.19 5.77 -4.41
CA THR A 599 29.73 7.16 -4.48
C THR A 599 28.22 7.22 -4.61
N ASP A 600 27.66 6.32 -5.44
CA ASP A 600 26.23 6.11 -5.66
C ASP A 600 25.84 4.66 -5.36
N TYR A 601 24.53 4.39 -5.34
CA TYR A 601 24.02 3.02 -5.24
C TYR A 601 24.11 2.33 -6.58
N THR A 602 24.72 1.14 -6.61
CA THR A 602 24.88 0.33 -7.82
C THR A 602 24.32 -1.07 -7.64
N GLU A 603 23.76 -1.60 -8.71
CA GLU A 603 23.29 -2.99 -8.82
C GLU A 603 24.16 -3.74 -9.84
N LYS A 604 24.46 -5.03 -9.55
CA LYS A 604 25.14 -5.93 -10.48
C LYS A 604 24.30 -7.16 -10.69
N ASN A 605 24.08 -7.54 -11.95
CA ASN A 605 23.32 -8.74 -12.27
C ASN A 605 24.25 -9.96 -12.27
N HIS A 606 23.76 -11.05 -11.69
CA HIS A 606 24.49 -12.31 -11.54
C HIS A 606 23.68 -13.50 -12.06
N LEU A 607 24.39 -14.54 -12.49
CA LEU A 607 23.91 -15.90 -12.52
C LEU A 607 24.75 -16.71 -11.54
N ALA A 608 24.13 -17.18 -10.47
CA ALA A 608 24.77 -17.99 -9.43
C ALA A 608 24.41 -19.46 -9.59
N LEU A 609 25.41 -20.37 -9.48
CA LEU A 609 25.20 -21.82 -9.49
C LEU A 609 25.72 -22.44 -8.21
N PHE A 610 24.96 -23.39 -7.65
CA PHE A 610 25.34 -24.18 -6.48
C PHE A 610 25.20 -25.66 -6.78
N VAL A 611 26.26 -26.42 -6.50
CA VAL A 611 26.28 -27.87 -6.68
C VAL A 611 26.84 -28.51 -5.43
N SER A 612 26.15 -29.52 -4.91
CA SER A 612 26.56 -30.23 -3.70
C SER A 612 26.03 -31.66 -3.71
N GLY A 613 26.69 -32.60 -3.04
CA GLY A 613 26.29 -33.99 -2.95
C GLY A 613 26.80 -34.88 -4.10
N ASN A 614 25.95 -35.69 -4.66
CA ASN A 614 26.32 -36.63 -5.73
C ASN A 614 25.92 -36.05 -7.11
N LYS A 615 26.76 -36.36 -8.12
CA LYS A 615 26.51 -35.97 -9.51
C LYS A 615 25.22 -36.57 -10.06
N SER A 616 24.91 -37.84 -9.67
CA SER A 616 23.70 -38.55 -10.03
C SER A 616 23.19 -39.35 -8.86
N ALA A 617 21.87 -39.62 -8.84
CA ALA A 617 21.29 -40.51 -7.86
C ALA A 617 21.95 -41.91 -7.94
N SER A 618 22.13 -42.50 -6.75
CA SER A 618 22.66 -43.86 -6.67
C SER A 618 21.68 -44.86 -7.27
N ASN A 619 22.17 -45.74 -8.14
CA ASN A 619 21.41 -46.84 -8.71
C ASN A 619 22.28 -48.09 -8.88
N TRP A 620 21.63 -49.22 -9.20
CA TRP A 620 22.29 -50.52 -9.31
C TRP A 620 23.32 -50.62 -10.45
N ASN A 621 23.22 -49.78 -11.47
CA ASN A 621 23.99 -49.81 -12.68
C ASN A 621 25.15 -48.80 -12.75
N THR A 622 25.00 -47.71 -11.95
CA THR A 622 25.97 -46.61 -12.00
C THR A 622 26.56 -46.37 -10.61
N PRO A 623 27.90 -46.44 -10.47
CA PRO A 623 28.53 -46.13 -9.18
C PRO A 623 28.31 -44.68 -8.82
N THR A 624 28.04 -44.47 -7.54
CA THR A 624 27.85 -43.13 -7.00
C THR A 624 29.14 -42.33 -7.14
N ARG A 625 29.08 -41.20 -7.80
CA ARG A 625 30.19 -40.23 -7.90
C ARG A 625 29.76 -38.93 -7.24
N LYS A 626 30.61 -38.43 -6.35
CA LYS A 626 30.41 -37.11 -5.74
C LYS A 626 30.57 -36.02 -6.80
N THR A 627 29.88 -34.91 -6.58
CA THR A 627 30.17 -33.67 -7.33
C THR A 627 31.58 -33.20 -7.00
N ASP A 628 32.27 -32.69 -8.01
CA ASP A 628 33.62 -32.19 -7.89
C ASP A 628 33.76 -30.87 -8.67
N PHE A 629 34.92 -30.29 -8.57
CA PHE A 629 35.27 -29.07 -9.29
C PHE A 629 35.10 -29.18 -10.82
N TYR A 630 35.52 -30.32 -11.39
CA TYR A 630 35.46 -30.52 -12.84
C TYR A 630 34.02 -30.67 -13.35
N TYR A 631 33.12 -31.17 -12.51
CA TYR A 631 31.71 -31.18 -12.82
C TYR A 631 31.14 -29.77 -12.93
N LEU A 632 31.39 -28.88 -11.94
CA LEU A 632 31.00 -27.50 -12.03
C LEU A 632 31.63 -26.80 -13.23
N LYS A 633 32.95 -27.03 -13.46
CA LYS A 633 33.68 -26.47 -14.61
C LYS A 633 33.02 -26.86 -15.94
N SER A 634 32.64 -28.12 -16.11
CA SER A 634 31.95 -28.56 -17.34
C SER A 634 30.63 -27.84 -17.59
N ILE A 635 29.91 -27.49 -16.54
CA ILE A 635 28.66 -26.70 -16.64
C ILE A 635 28.94 -25.25 -17.03
N VAL A 636 29.95 -24.63 -16.40
CA VAL A 636 30.40 -23.28 -16.75
C VAL A 636 30.83 -23.22 -18.22
N ASP A 637 31.64 -24.16 -18.67
CA ASP A 637 32.10 -24.26 -20.06
C ASP A 637 30.93 -24.46 -21.02
N THR A 638 29.96 -25.28 -20.66
CA THR A 638 28.76 -25.53 -21.46
C THR A 638 27.94 -24.24 -21.64
N ILE A 639 27.71 -23.49 -20.57
CA ILE A 639 26.96 -22.21 -20.62
C ILE A 639 27.69 -21.24 -21.55
N LEU A 640 28.97 -21.00 -21.34
CA LEU A 640 29.75 -20.05 -22.12
C LEU A 640 29.84 -20.43 -23.60
N SER A 641 30.03 -21.71 -23.87
CA SER A 641 30.03 -22.25 -25.25
C SER A 641 28.66 -22.06 -25.94
N LYS A 642 27.55 -22.34 -25.25
CA LYS A 642 26.21 -22.14 -25.82
C LYS A 642 25.87 -20.68 -26.07
N ILE A 643 26.43 -19.77 -25.27
CA ILE A 643 26.31 -18.31 -25.49
C ILE A 643 27.21 -17.85 -26.64
N GLY A 644 28.27 -18.64 -26.96
CA GLY A 644 29.23 -18.32 -27.99
C GLY A 644 30.42 -17.46 -27.49
N ILE A 645 30.66 -17.45 -26.19
CA ILE A 645 31.78 -16.73 -25.60
C ILE A 645 33.00 -17.65 -25.59
N SER A 646 34.04 -17.26 -26.35
CA SER A 646 35.28 -17.99 -26.50
C SER A 646 36.49 -17.08 -26.24
N ASN A 647 37.70 -17.66 -26.30
CA ASN A 647 38.96 -16.95 -26.09
C ASN A 647 39.06 -16.30 -24.70
N LEU A 648 38.82 -17.12 -23.68
CA LEU A 648 38.87 -16.70 -22.28
C LEU A 648 40.27 -16.94 -21.73
N MET A 649 40.73 -15.97 -20.97
CA MET A 649 41.95 -16.10 -20.17
C MET A 649 41.56 -16.78 -18.84
N ILE A 650 42.28 -17.82 -18.45
CA ILE A 650 42.14 -18.52 -17.19
C ILE A 650 43.12 -17.90 -16.20
N SER A 651 42.63 -17.51 -15.04
CA SER A 651 43.43 -16.97 -13.93
C SER A 651 43.14 -17.75 -12.67
N GLU A 652 44.18 -18.15 -11.96
CA GLU A 652 44.09 -18.69 -10.60
C GLU A 652 44.37 -17.59 -9.56
N GLU A 653 44.64 -16.38 -10.03
CA GLU A 653 45.06 -15.26 -9.19
C GLU A 653 43.89 -14.67 -8.38
N GLU A 654 44.24 -14.27 -7.19
CA GLU A 654 43.42 -13.64 -6.17
C GLU A 654 42.32 -14.56 -5.64
N THR A 655 42.69 -15.33 -4.63
CA THR A 655 41.73 -16.09 -3.82
C THR A 655 40.72 -15.11 -3.19
N ASN A 656 39.57 -15.01 -3.85
CA ASN A 656 38.41 -14.45 -3.19
C ASN A 656 38.13 -15.29 -1.94
N GLU A 657 38.08 -14.67 -0.78
CA GLU A 657 37.89 -15.32 0.52
C GLU A 657 36.66 -16.24 0.59
N MET A 658 35.73 -16.13 -0.37
CA MET A 658 34.57 -17.01 -0.50
C MET A 658 34.95 -18.46 -0.89
N PHE A 659 36.12 -18.68 -1.47
CA PHE A 659 36.51 -19.97 -2.01
C PHE A 659 37.73 -20.58 -1.28
N ALA A 660 37.73 -21.87 -1.12
CA ALA A 660 38.94 -22.62 -0.73
C ALA A 660 39.95 -22.73 -1.89
N TYR A 661 39.45 -22.82 -3.11
CA TYR A 661 40.15 -22.69 -4.37
C TYR A 661 39.14 -22.36 -5.48
N ALA A 662 39.57 -21.59 -6.47
CA ALA A 662 38.69 -21.17 -7.57
C ALA A 662 39.49 -20.95 -8.85
N LEU A 663 38.78 -20.94 -9.98
CA LEU A 663 39.25 -20.40 -11.25
C LEU A 663 38.40 -19.19 -11.64
N THR A 664 39.04 -18.22 -12.25
CA THR A 664 38.37 -17.05 -12.84
C THR A 664 38.57 -17.07 -14.36
N TYR A 665 37.48 -16.95 -15.10
CA TYR A 665 37.52 -16.70 -16.54
C TYR A 665 37.38 -15.22 -16.83
N LYS A 666 38.31 -14.69 -17.59
CA LYS A 666 38.38 -13.27 -17.98
C LYS A 666 38.30 -13.12 -19.50
N LYS A 667 37.72 -12.05 -19.98
CA LYS A 667 37.80 -11.58 -21.37
C LYS A 667 38.43 -10.21 -21.41
N GLY A 668 39.71 -10.16 -21.74
CA GLY A 668 40.56 -9.01 -21.41
C GLY A 668 40.63 -8.87 -19.90
N GLU A 669 40.54 -7.66 -19.40
CA GLU A 669 40.56 -7.36 -17.95
C GLU A 669 39.23 -7.67 -17.23
N LYS A 670 38.17 -8.02 -17.96
CA LYS A 670 36.83 -8.20 -17.39
C LYS A 670 36.63 -9.63 -16.90
N LYS A 671 36.32 -9.78 -15.62
CA LYS A 671 35.95 -11.04 -14.98
C LYS A 671 34.52 -11.44 -15.41
N ILE A 672 34.39 -12.58 -16.08
CA ILE A 672 33.11 -13.11 -16.58
C ILE A 672 32.49 -14.03 -15.57
N VAL A 673 33.26 -14.97 -15.02
CA VAL A 673 32.80 -15.94 -14.01
C VAL A 673 33.96 -16.32 -13.11
N GLU A 674 33.64 -16.47 -11.83
CA GLU A 674 34.51 -17.09 -10.83
C GLU A 674 33.79 -18.31 -10.27
N PHE A 675 34.51 -19.40 -10.17
CA PHE A 675 33.88 -20.65 -9.72
C PHE A 675 34.88 -21.55 -9.01
N GLY A 676 34.42 -22.26 -7.98
CA GLY A 676 35.30 -23.10 -7.19
C GLY A 676 34.58 -23.78 -6.03
N LYS A 677 35.37 -24.31 -5.12
CA LYS A 677 34.88 -24.89 -3.87
C LYS A 677 34.71 -23.80 -2.85
N VAL A 678 33.52 -23.69 -2.27
CA VAL A 678 33.21 -22.76 -1.18
C VAL A 678 34.13 -23.01 0.01
N HIS A 679 34.62 -21.94 0.62
CA HIS A 679 35.49 -22.07 1.80
C HIS A 679 34.76 -22.71 2.97
N PRO A 680 35.35 -23.67 3.70
CA PRO A 680 34.69 -24.41 4.79
C PRO A 680 34.14 -23.54 5.92
N THR A 681 34.72 -22.37 6.13
CA THR A 681 34.19 -21.39 7.13
C THR A 681 32.74 -21.01 6.83
N PHE A 682 32.39 -20.82 5.56
CA PHE A 682 31.04 -20.43 5.17
C PHE A 682 30.07 -21.61 5.15
N THR A 683 30.48 -22.79 4.69
CA THR A 683 29.61 -23.97 4.76
C THR A 683 29.26 -24.33 6.20
N LYS A 684 30.21 -24.19 7.14
CA LYS A 684 29.97 -24.38 8.58
C LYS A 684 28.99 -23.36 9.17
N LEU A 685 29.00 -22.11 8.70
CA LEU A 685 28.08 -21.07 9.16
C LEU A 685 26.61 -21.47 8.93
N PHE A 686 26.35 -22.26 7.89
CA PHE A 686 25.02 -22.73 7.51
C PHE A 686 24.79 -24.22 7.88
N ASP A 687 25.63 -24.81 8.71
CA ASP A 687 25.54 -26.22 9.16
C ASP A 687 25.64 -27.25 8.01
N ILE A 688 26.30 -26.87 6.90
CA ILE A 688 26.49 -27.73 5.74
C ILE A 688 27.76 -28.57 5.94
N LYS A 689 27.59 -29.90 6.06
CA LYS A 689 28.70 -30.87 6.29
C LYS A 689 29.35 -31.34 5.01
N GLN A 690 28.67 -31.25 3.87
CA GLN A 690 29.17 -31.68 2.57
C GLN A 690 29.83 -30.54 1.81
N GLU A 691 30.64 -30.87 0.80
CA GLU A 691 31.28 -29.86 -0.04
C GLU A 691 30.22 -29.16 -0.91
N VAL A 692 30.39 -27.86 -1.07
CA VAL A 692 29.59 -27.03 -1.95
C VAL A 692 30.51 -26.39 -2.98
N PHE A 693 30.13 -26.52 -4.25
CA PHE A 693 30.80 -25.84 -5.36
C PHE A 693 29.86 -24.70 -5.83
N PHE A 694 30.45 -23.53 -6.03
CA PHE A 694 29.75 -22.30 -6.37
C PHE A 694 30.35 -21.65 -7.60
N ALA A 695 29.50 -21.11 -8.48
CA ALA A 695 29.94 -20.27 -9.59
C ALA A 695 29.13 -18.98 -9.60
N ASP A 696 29.82 -17.87 -9.77
CA ASP A 696 29.26 -16.53 -9.86
C ASP A 696 29.62 -15.88 -11.20
N PHE A 697 28.65 -15.79 -12.09
CA PHE A 697 28.78 -15.13 -13.39
C PHE A 697 28.37 -13.66 -13.28
N ASN A 698 29.22 -12.78 -13.78
CA ASN A 698 28.82 -11.40 -14.00
C ASN A 698 27.93 -11.32 -15.25
N TRP A 699 26.63 -11.29 -15.04
CA TRP A 699 25.65 -11.37 -16.11
C TRP A 699 25.66 -10.13 -17.01
N ASP A 700 25.97 -8.96 -16.48
CA ASP A 700 26.09 -7.71 -17.25
C ASP A 700 27.22 -7.81 -18.30
N ILE A 701 28.36 -8.37 -17.91
CA ILE A 701 29.48 -8.60 -18.82
C ILE A 701 29.13 -9.66 -19.87
N ILE A 702 28.42 -10.71 -19.46
CA ILE A 702 27.96 -11.76 -20.38
C ILE A 702 27.00 -11.16 -21.42
N LEU A 703 26.02 -10.37 -21.02
CA LEU A 703 25.11 -9.69 -21.95
C LEU A 703 25.87 -8.79 -22.93
N SER A 704 26.85 -8.04 -22.43
CA SER A 704 27.68 -7.17 -23.25
C SER A 704 28.53 -7.95 -24.25
N ALA A 705 29.06 -9.13 -23.84
CA ALA A 705 29.84 -10.01 -24.71
C ALA A 705 28.97 -10.71 -25.75
N ALA A 706 27.78 -11.20 -25.34
CA ALA A 706 26.84 -11.91 -26.18
C ALA A 706 26.28 -11.05 -27.33
N LYS A 707 26.08 -9.74 -27.10
CA LYS A 707 25.71 -8.76 -28.15
C LYS A 707 26.68 -8.74 -29.35
N LYS A 708 27.91 -9.14 -29.15
CA LYS A 708 28.98 -9.12 -30.15
C LYS A 708 29.17 -10.48 -30.85
N VAL A 709 28.46 -11.50 -30.40
CA VAL A 709 28.56 -12.86 -30.97
C VAL A 709 27.78 -12.91 -32.25
N THR A 710 28.49 -13.25 -33.34
CA THR A 710 27.86 -13.55 -34.63
C THR A 710 27.78 -15.06 -34.84
N ILE A 711 26.62 -15.57 -35.13
CA ILE A 711 26.41 -16.98 -35.48
C ILE A 711 26.65 -17.13 -36.95
N GLY A 712 27.64 -17.95 -37.29
CA GLY A 712 27.99 -18.27 -38.68
C GLY A 712 27.86 -19.76 -38.95
N TYR A 713 27.30 -20.12 -40.08
CA TYR A 713 27.26 -21.49 -40.55
C TYR A 713 28.63 -21.87 -41.12
N LYS A 714 29.15 -23.05 -40.77
CA LYS A 714 30.29 -23.69 -41.43
C LYS A 714 29.89 -25.10 -41.87
N GLU A 715 30.25 -25.46 -43.08
CA GLU A 715 30.01 -26.80 -43.56
C GLU A 715 30.74 -27.84 -42.69
N ILE A 716 30.08 -29.02 -42.54
CA ILE A 716 30.70 -30.15 -41.84
C ILE A 716 31.93 -30.59 -42.67
N PRO A 717 33.06 -30.69 -42.03
CA PRO A 717 34.29 -31.05 -42.73
C PRO A 717 34.23 -32.47 -43.34
N LYS A 718 34.62 -32.61 -44.59
CA LYS A 718 34.60 -33.88 -45.37
C LYS A 718 35.82 -34.78 -45.11
N TYR A 719 36.85 -34.23 -44.54
CA TYR A 719 38.14 -34.94 -44.39
C TYR A 719 38.28 -35.54 -42.99
N PRO A 720 38.89 -36.74 -42.83
CA PRO A 720 38.99 -37.42 -41.55
C PRO A 720 39.93 -36.71 -40.59
N ILE A 721 39.69 -36.88 -39.30
CA ILE A 721 40.59 -36.44 -38.21
C ILE A 721 41.71 -37.47 -38.05
N VAL A 722 42.86 -36.96 -37.62
CA VAL A 722 44.01 -37.81 -37.21
C VAL A 722 44.37 -37.48 -35.78
N LYS A 723 44.48 -38.50 -34.93
CA LYS A 723 44.88 -38.34 -33.53
C LYS A 723 46.35 -38.77 -33.36
N ARG A 724 47.11 -38.08 -32.53
CA ARG A 724 48.46 -38.42 -32.08
C ARG A 724 48.57 -38.17 -30.61
N ASP A 725 49.11 -39.16 -29.90
CA ASP A 725 49.25 -39.04 -28.44
C ASP A 725 50.75 -38.82 -28.12
N LEU A 726 50.99 -38.10 -27.05
CA LEU A 726 52.33 -37.76 -26.58
C LEU A 726 52.39 -37.82 -25.06
N ALA A 727 53.31 -38.55 -24.51
CA ALA A 727 53.58 -38.60 -23.10
C ALA A 727 54.68 -37.61 -22.73
N LEU A 728 54.34 -36.64 -21.91
CA LEU A 728 55.22 -35.56 -21.46
C LEU A 728 55.52 -35.70 -19.98
N LEU A 729 56.74 -36.02 -19.63
CA LEU A 729 57.21 -35.98 -18.26
C LEU A 729 57.64 -34.54 -17.96
N LEU A 730 57.00 -33.94 -16.99
CA LEU A 730 57.07 -32.49 -16.67
C LEU A 730 57.29 -32.26 -15.17
N ASP A 731 57.84 -31.15 -14.79
CA ASP A 731 57.81 -30.69 -13.41
C ASP A 731 56.31 -30.49 -12.98
N LYS A 732 55.98 -30.83 -11.71
CA LYS A 732 54.64 -30.68 -11.18
C LYS A 732 54.08 -29.25 -11.26
N LYS A 733 54.95 -28.25 -11.29
CA LYS A 733 54.57 -26.85 -11.39
C LYS A 733 54.06 -26.46 -12.77
N VAL A 734 54.43 -27.17 -13.83
CA VAL A 734 53.98 -26.86 -15.18
C VAL A 734 52.49 -27.08 -15.30
N LYS A 735 51.77 -26.06 -15.68
CA LYS A 735 50.33 -26.11 -15.88
C LYS A 735 49.97 -26.67 -17.26
N PHE A 736 48.85 -27.38 -17.38
CA PHE A 736 48.38 -27.89 -18.66
C PHE A 736 48.12 -26.77 -19.68
N GLU A 737 47.74 -25.57 -19.21
CA GLU A 737 47.56 -24.39 -20.06
C GLU A 737 48.85 -24.00 -20.79
N GLU A 738 50.02 -24.19 -20.17
CA GLU A 738 51.33 -23.92 -20.83
C GLU A 738 51.58 -24.92 -21.97
N VAL A 739 51.24 -26.22 -21.72
CA VAL A 739 51.31 -27.26 -22.77
C VAL A 739 50.35 -26.93 -23.91
N LYS A 740 49.15 -26.48 -23.58
CA LYS A 740 48.12 -26.12 -24.56
C LYS A 740 48.52 -24.89 -25.37
N SER A 741 49.01 -23.87 -24.73
CA SER A 741 49.43 -22.61 -25.37
C SER A 741 50.55 -22.83 -26.38
N ILE A 742 51.53 -23.68 -26.05
CA ILE A 742 52.59 -24.10 -26.99
C ILE A 742 51.96 -24.85 -28.17
N ALA A 743 51.09 -25.81 -27.92
CA ALA A 743 50.46 -26.58 -28.99
C ALA A 743 49.64 -25.70 -29.94
N GLU A 744 48.84 -24.79 -29.41
CA GLU A 744 48.03 -23.84 -30.19
C GLU A 744 48.91 -22.91 -31.04
N LYS A 745 50.03 -22.43 -30.48
CA LYS A 745 50.99 -21.58 -31.19
C LYS A 745 51.67 -22.28 -32.34
N PHE A 746 52.10 -23.53 -32.15
CA PHE A 746 52.91 -24.27 -33.12
C PHE A 746 52.12 -25.30 -33.91
N GLY A 747 50.93 -25.71 -33.48
CA GLY A 747 50.03 -26.68 -34.14
C GLY A 747 49.43 -26.19 -35.45
N LYS A 748 49.61 -24.89 -35.75
CA LYS A 748 49.11 -24.24 -36.97
C LYS A 748 47.57 -24.36 -37.11
N LYS A 749 47.11 -24.12 -38.34
CA LYS A 749 45.66 -24.16 -38.65
C LYS A 749 45.03 -25.57 -38.67
N ILE A 750 45.84 -26.63 -38.60
CA ILE A 750 45.31 -27.99 -38.66
C ILE A 750 45.10 -28.66 -37.31
N LEU A 751 45.65 -28.14 -36.22
CA LEU A 751 45.36 -28.60 -34.88
C LEU A 751 43.98 -28.13 -34.47
N ARG A 752 43.09 -29.07 -34.09
CA ARG A 752 41.68 -28.80 -33.75
C ARG A 752 41.36 -28.94 -32.28
N ASN A 753 42.03 -29.90 -31.62
CA ASN A 753 41.77 -30.17 -30.21
C ASN A 753 43.05 -30.71 -29.53
N ILE A 754 43.14 -30.42 -28.23
CA ILE A 754 44.21 -30.91 -27.35
C ILE A 754 43.50 -31.42 -26.10
N GLU A 755 43.65 -32.68 -25.81
CA GLU A 755 43.04 -33.34 -24.67
C GLU A 755 44.10 -33.90 -23.73
N LEU A 756 43.95 -33.65 -22.43
CA LEU A 756 44.71 -34.34 -21.39
C LEU A 756 43.98 -35.66 -21.10
N VAL A 757 44.57 -36.75 -21.51
CA VAL A 757 43.99 -38.09 -21.45
C VAL A 757 44.23 -38.74 -20.09
N ASP A 758 45.44 -38.61 -19.57
CA ASP A 758 45.81 -39.16 -18.28
C ASP A 758 46.90 -38.34 -17.58
N ILE A 759 46.89 -38.41 -16.26
CA ILE A 759 47.94 -37.83 -15.40
C ILE A 759 48.51 -38.95 -14.54
N TYR A 760 49.79 -39.24 -14.69
CA TYR A 760 50.44 -40.22 -13.86
C TYR A 760 51.49 -39.57 -12.97
N GLU A 761 51.36 -39.82 -11.67
CA GLU A 761 52.28 -39.40 -10.62
C GLU A 761 52.67 -40.62 -9.80
N ASP A 762 53.97 -40.94 -9.77
CA ASP A 762 54.51 -42.04 -9.02
C ASP A 762 55.93 -41.70 -8.59
N GLU A 763 56.41 -42.25 -7.49
CA GLU A 763 57.80 -42.08 -7.04
C GLU A 763 58.82 -42.53 -8.06
N LYS A 764 58.46 -43.47 -8.94
CA LYS A 764 59.29 -43.97 -10.01
C LYS A 764 59.68 -42.94 -11.08
N ILE A 765 58.90 -41.91 -11.22
CA ILE A 765 59.15 -40.80 -12.15
C ILE A 765 59.75 -39.56 -11.47
N GLY A 766 59.99 -39.66 -10.16
CA GLY A 766 60.48 -38.57 -9.32
C GLY A 766 59.35 -37.84 -8.58
N LYS A 767 59.57 -37.51 -7.32
CA LYS A 767 58.53 -36.85 -6.47
C LYS A 767 58.04 -35.49 -6.98
N ASP A 768 58.92 -34.78 -7.72
CA ASP A 768 58.61 -33.46 -8.25
C ASP A 768 58.15 -33.48 -9.71
N ASN A 769 57.92 -34.64 -10.28
CA ASN A 769 57.51 -34.83 -11.66
C ASN A 769 56.09 -35.40 -11.76
N LYS A 770 55.47 -35.12 -12.88
CA LYS A 770 54.22 -35.71 -13.36
C LYS A 770 54.32 -36.05 -14.83
N SER A 771 53.62 -37.07 -15.28
CA SER A 771 53.51 -37.41 -16.69
C SER A 771 52.11 -37.06 -17.21
N TYR A 772 52.04 -36.23 -18.22
CA TYR A 772 50.82 -35.94 -18.95
C TYR A 772 50.74 -36.80 -20.21
N ALA A 773 49.69 -37.59 -20.36
CA ALA A 773 49.30 -38.20 -21.64
C ALA A 773 48.40 -37.21 -22.39
N VAL A 774 48.89 -36.62 -23.45
CA VAL A 774 48.20 -35.58 -24.23
C VAL A 774 47.83 -36.10 -25.59
N SER A 775 46.59 -35.99 -25.99
CA SER A 775 46.06 -36.34 -27.31
C SER A 775 45.86 -35.10 -28.17
N PHE A 776 46.46 -35.06 -29.35
CA PHE A 776 46.34 -33.99 -30.33
C PHE A 776 45.46 -34.43 -31.47
N THR A 777 44.39 -33.68 -31.78
CA THR A 777 43.51 -33.98 -32.91
C THR A 777 43.79 -32.99 -34.05
N PHE A 778 44.21 -33.54 -35.18
CA PHE A 778 44.49 -32.77 -36.38
C PHE A 778 43.44 -32.98 -37.46
N ARG A 779 43.15 -31.97 -38.23
CA ARG A 779 42.31 -31.99 -39.42
C ARG A 779 42.57 -30.77 -40.29
N ASP A 780 42.65 -31.03 -41.59
CA ASP A 780 42.58 -30.00 -42.61
C ASP A 780 41.18 -29.98 -43.22
N ASP A 781 40.57 -28.80 -43.36
CA ASP A 781 39.24 -28.67 -43.93
C ASP A 781 39.26 -28.69 -45.47
N THR A 782 40.43 -28.76 -46.12
CA THR A 782 40.61 -28.66 -47.57
C THR A 782 41.19 -29.93 -48.18
N LYS A 783 41.89 -30.77 -47.42
CA LYS A 783 42.53 -32.00 -47.89
C LYS A 783 42.65 -33.08 -46.82
N THR A 784 42.83 -34.31 -47.22
CA THR A 784 43.22 -35.41 -46.31
C THR A 784 44.66 -35.18 -45.88
N LEU A 785 44.92 -35.24 -44.55
CA LEU A 785 46.24 -35.10 -44.00
C LEU A 785 47.07 -36.36 -44.27
N GLN A 786 48.33 -36.12 -44.69
CA GLN A 786 49.34 -37.19 -44.82
C GLN A 786 50.13 -37.25 -43.52
N ASP A 787 50.73 -38.42 -43.22
CA ASP A 787 51.59 -38.64 -42.04
C ASP A 787 52.72 -37.63 -41.96
N THR A 788 53.38 -37.33 -43.14
CA THR A 788 54.41 -36.28 -43.20
C THR A 788 54.00 -34.89 -42.78
N ASP A 789 52.75 -34.49 -43.07
CA ASP A 789 52.25 -33.21 -42.64
C ASP A 789 52.15 -33.12 -41.07
N ILE A 790 51.74 -34.22 -40.43
CA ILE A 790 51.55 -34.35 -38.99
C ILE A 790 52.85 -34.55 -38.26
N GLU A 791 53.72 -35.39 -38.75
CA GLU A 791 55.02 -35.68 -38.16
C GLU A 791 55.93 -34.44 -38.08
N SER A 792 55.84 -33.54 -39.06
CA SER A 792 56.61 -32.29 -39.04
C SER A 792 56.15 -31.36 -37.88
N ILE A 793 54.84 -31.33 -37.60
CA ILE A 793 54.24 -30.56 -36.51
C ILE A 793 54.58 -31.22 -35.17
N MET A 794 54.33 -32.51 -35.05
CA MET A 794 54.61 -33.25 -33.82
C MET A 794 56.14 -33.14 -33.44
N LYS A 795 57.06 -33.25 -34.40
CA LYS A 795 58.48 -33.06 -34.15
C LYS A 795 58.72 -31.65 -33.61
N LYS A 796 58.12 -30.63 -34.21
CA LYS A 796 58.25 -29.27 -33.75
C LYS A 796 57.65 -29.08 -32.34
N LEU A 797 56.54 -29.63 -32.07
CA LEU A 797 55.88 -29.59 -30.72
C LEU A 797 56.79 -30.25 -29.67
N MET A 798 57.38 -31.38 -29.99
CA MET A 798 58.29 -32.11 -29.10
C MET A 798 59.53 -31.26 -28.80
N GLU A 799 60.08 -30.55 -29.78
CA GLU A 799 61.22 -29.65 -29.63
C GLU A 799 60.92 -28.47 -28.76
N GLU A 800 59.70 -27.84 -28.96
CA GLU A 800 59.22 -26.70 -28.17
C GLU A 800 58.91 -27.10 -26.73
N TYR A 801 58.27 -28.25 -26.48
CA TYR A 801 58.03 -28.77 -25.12
C TYR A 801 59.34 -29.01 -24.38
N LYS A 802 60.37 -29.58 -25.09
CA LYS A 802 61.71 -29.75 -24.49
C LYS A 802 62.34 -28.39 -24.14
N SER A 803 62.29 -27.42 -25.06
CA SER A 803 62.99 -26.14 -24.89
C SER A 803 62.33 -25.23 -23.89
N GLN A 804 60.98 -25.17 -23.90
CA GLN A 804 60.20 -24.19 -23.08
C GLN A 804 59.75 -24.76 -21.71
N LEU A 805 59.50 -26.05 -21.63
CA LEU A 805 58.98 -26.71 -20.41
C LEU A 805 59.92 -27.71 -19.81
N ASN A 806 61.16 -27.91 -20.39
CA ASN A 806 62.08 -28.94 -20.02
C ASN A 806 61.43 -30.36 -20.01
N ALA A 807 60.44 -30.58 -20.90
CA ALA A 807 59.73 -31.83 -20.98
C ALA A 807 60.60 -32.98 -21.44
N ILE A 808 60.51 -34.12 -20.79
CA ILE A 808 61.13 -35.40 -21.30
C ILE A 808 59.96 -36.15 -22.00
N ILE A 809 60.18 -36.48 -23.26
CA ILE A 809 59.18 -37.16 -24.09
C ILE A 809 59.43 -38.66 -23.96
N ARG A 810 58.37 -39.40 -23.62
CA ARG A 810 58.38 -40.83 -23.46
C ARG A 810 57.61 -41.51 -24.60
#